data_cfdd7b3c2d9647d001799bbabccf92f5
#
_entry.id   cfdd7b3c2d9647d001799bbabccf92f5
#
_cell.length_a   1.000
_cell.length_b   1.000
_cell.length_c   1.000
_cell.angle_alpha   90.00
_cell.angle_beta   90.00
_cell.angle_gamma   90.00
#
_symmetry.space_group_name_H-M   'P 1'
#
loop_
_entity.id
_entity.type
_entity.pdbx_description
1 polymer ?
#
loop_
_entity_poly.entity_id
_entity_poly.type
_entity_poly.pdbx_seq_one_letter_code
_entity_poly.pdbx_strand_id
1 'polypeptide(L)'
;EAGIPVAVVTDGVRWIIFKTWVKGSYKDKEAFVFPSLEALENSFSIFYELLAYEQFSEKVYNILFDDIHNSRQNLSLPLKAALEPDEIKILPKSPIAFDLEKIFNNFFTQLTGEQNAEIMTECFVESNESRIADYSLEKITTAILNNLPKNNKIGSELSDLIHGNVNAQLPADSDMSVFIVGPTGSGKTTYIQRFFSKILPSGTRDSCLTVNINALDATGEETVTTAWITEAIIASLESKLFSEGYPEYTDLLGMYFSTYKRMASGYLKKIYESDRGSFDQKFSEFLEGEVKNNREGYLGNLLQFTVHNRKKLPIIIVDNTDEFTLDFKVKVFQLCNAYRRQIKYCMLMFPVTDKSAWSFSKTDIFTIHQSRSFFLPTPSPREVFRKRIDYLNRKLVTADVVEKREYLTSKGIRIELKDVSRFAQVLEDVFVENNFTAKALGELTNYNIRSIMNLSKRVITSPVMRIEDLITSYVTTEPISYTKFVDALIRGDYEAYRTVTGDDFGIISVFKVYSEKVYSPLLTLRILALLRAIRISGRDVDERHISVYSSVNYFEALGVDVVHVQKCLAEMVSVRLIEPYDPSVSVLSDNQKIAITYKGLAHYDLATRNSVYFYQMALTTALSDPETANNIASYYKSNKPFGEITAYVRKRFSEYLLFEDAKFVSSGHDREQFECQVELLRDIKAFAIDRNGGNGAIPDNITSFLGERLVGEVERYDPEKDYGFVYVKELGHQVYFKLANVESKGIDSLYDSDVVYCTLGQGEKGVVVKSIEGFVEELNNLKVELCEVKFYNSKKGYGFAAIGATSNEAFFHKTAFPYNFYEHLKEGLQFEAEVRLKKDGKYQIRRSTGLS
;
A
#
# COMPACT_ATOMS: atom_id res chain seq x y z
N GLU A 1 50.31 29.77 -3.39
CA GLU A 1 51.39 30.40 -2.95
C GLU A 1 51.49 31.86 -3.38
N ALA A 2 50.52 32.38 -4.12
CA ALA A 2 50.44 33.78 -4.51
C ALA A 2 49.75 34.68 -3.46
N GLY A 3 49.44 34.18 -2.29
CA GLY A 3 48.81 34.95 -1.24
C GLY A 3 47.37 35.41 -1.45
N ILE A 4 46.69 34.78 -2.42
CA ILE A 4 45.30 35.10 -2.77
C ILE A 4 44.35 34.49 -1.71
N PRO A 5 43.56 35.29 -0.98
CA PRO A 5 42.72 34.75 0.11
C PRO A 5 41.45 34.07 -0.34
N VAL A 6 40.89 34.47 -1.49
CA VAL A 6 39.62 33.99 -2.04
C VAL A 6 39.80 33.67 -3.52
N ALA A 7 39.24 32.57 -3.97
CA ALA A 7 39.18 32.20 -5.37
C ALA A 7 37.73 32.11 -5.87
N VAL A 8 37.55 32.37 -7.16
CA VAL A 8 36.26 32.30 -7.82
C VAL A 8 36.40 31.33 -8.99
N VAL A 9 35.46 30.40 -9.09
CA VAL A 9 35.32 29.51 -10.26
C VAL A 9 33.95 29.79 -10.87
N THR A 10 33.91 30.03 -12.16
CA THR A 10 32.66 30.35 -12.87
C THR A 10 32.70 29.86 -14.32
N ASP A 11 31.54 29.47 -14.84
CA ASP A 11 31.28 29.23 -16.26
C ASP A 11 30.47 30.37 -16.88
N GLY A 12 30.37 31.51 -16.18
CA GLY A 12 29.61 32.69 -16.59
C GLY A 12 28.16 32.69 -16.12
N VAL A 13 27.59 31.52 -15.75
CA VAL A 13 26.23 31.38 -15.23
C VAL A 13 26.30 31.00 -13.76
N ARG A 14 27.14 30.05 -13.40
CA ARG A 14 27.36 29.56 -12.03
C ARG A 14 28.62 30.16 -11.44
N TRP A 15 28.57 30.49 -10.16
CA TRP A 15 29.69 31.09 -9.46
C TRP A 15 29.93 30.35 -8.15
N ILE A 16 31.17 29.96 -7.92
CA ILE A 16 31.62 29.32 -6.68
C ILE A 16 32.74 30.17 -6.12
N ILE A 17 32.58 30.68 -4.90
CA ILE A 17 33.53 31.55 -4.21
C ILE A 17 33.96 30.85 -2.93
N PHE A 18 35.27 30.63 -2.76
CA PHE A 18 35.81 29.90 -1.60
C PHE A 18 37.11 30.49 -1.10
N LYS A 19 37.39 30.28 0.21
CA LYS A 19 38.69 30.63 0.81
C LYS A 19 39.78 29.69 0.33
N THR A 20 40.89 30.24 -0.17
CA THR A 20 42.05 29.47 -0.62
C THR A 20 43.01 29.17 0.55
N TRP A 21 43.09 30.08 1.53
CA TRP A 21 43.91 29.91 2.72
C TRP A 21 43.12 29.25 3.83
N VAL A 22 43.11 27.92 3.81
CA VAL A 22 42.41 27.10 4.79
C VAL A 22 43.35 26.01 5.33
N LYS A 23 43.16 25.62 6.57
CA LYS A 23 43.86 24.47 7.14
C LYS A 23 43.25 23.17 6.59
N GLY A 24 44.00 22.43 5.78
CA GLY A 24 43.58 21.23 5.12
C GLY A 24 43.23 21.47 3.63
N SER A 25 42.50 20.57 2.99
CA SER A 25 42.06 20.71 1.60
C SER A 25 40.94 21.75 1.50
N TYR A 26 41.05 22.67 0.52
CA TYR A 26 39.98 23.62 0.22
C TYR A 26 38.71 22.93 -0.30
N LYS A 27 38.81 21.73 -0.85
CA LYS A 27 37.67 20.90 -1.35
C LYS A 27 36.76 20.41 -0.22
N ASP A 28 37.26 20.36 1.00
CA ASP A 28 36.51 19.91 2.18
C ASP A 28 35.97 21.09 3.00
N LYS A 29 36.05 22.33 2.44
CA LYS A 29 35.61 23.56 3.08
C LYS A 29 34.42 24.15 2.41
N GLU A 30 33.71 24.96 3.16
CA GLU A 30 32.49 25.63 2.69
C GLU A 30 32.81 26.69 1.63
N ALA A 31 31.87 26.87 0.71
CA ALA A 31 31.95 27.86 -0.36
C ALA A 31 30.60 28.56 -0.54
N PHE A 32 30.62 29.80 -1.01
CA PHE A 32 29.42 30.44 -1.53
C PHE A 32 29.17 29.95 -2.93
N VAL A 33 27.99 29.40 -3.20
CA VAL A 33 27.61 28.87 -4.51
C VAL A 33 26.40 29.64 -5.01
N PHE A 34 26.52 30.25 -6.16
CA PHE A 34 25.41 30.90 -6.90
C PHE A 34 25.14 30.03 -8.12
N PRO A 35 24.13 29.16 -8.09
CA PRO A 35 23.90 28.15 -9.12
C PRO A 35 23.33 28.71 -10.42
N SER A 36 22.87 29.97 -10.43
CA SER A 36 22.35 30.67 -11.61
C SER A 36 22.54 32.17 -11.48
N LEU A 37 22.37 32.91 -12.59
CA LEU A 37 22.35 34.38 -12.55
C LEU A 37 21.19 34.92 -11.72
N GLU A 38 20.03 34.23 -11.73
CA GLU A 38 18.89 34.57 -10.89
C GLU A 38 19.21 34.41 -9.40
N ALA A 39 19.88 33.33 -9.01
CA ALA A 39 20.34 33.11 -7.64
C ALA A 39 21.37 34.17 -7.22
N LEU A 40 22.24 34.58 -8.14
CA LEU A 40 23.19 35.66 -7.92
C LEU A 40 22.48 37.00 -7.76
N GLU A 41 21.48 37.30 -8.57
CA GLU A 41 20.68 38.53 -8.48
C GLU A 41 19.92 38.59 -7.15
N ASN A 42 19.28 37.52 -6.75
CA ASN A 42 18.57 37.41 -5.46
C ASN A 42 19.47 37.51 -4.23
N SER A 43 20.74 37.22 -4.36
CA SER A 43 21.75 37.29 -3.30
C SER A 43 22.88 38.27 -3.63
N PHE A 44 22.58 39.32 -4.43
CA PHE A 44 23.59 40.24 -4.95
C PHE A 44 24.34 40.97 -3.86
N SER A 45 23.72 41.30 -2.74
CA SER A 45 24.40 41.93 -1.60
C SER A 45 25.54 41.07 -1.09
N ILE A 46 25.35 39.76 -0.93
CA ILE A 46 26.39 38.81 -0.47
C ILE A 46 27.49 38.70 -1.53
N PHE A 47 27.12 38.60 -2.79
CA PHE A 47 28.09 38.56 -3.89
C PHE A 47 28.93 39.83 -3.95
N TYR A 48 28.30 40.99 -3.78
CA TYR A 48 28.99 42.27 -3.71
C TYR A 48 29.94 42.36 -2.52
N GLU A 49 29.49 41.98 -1.32
CA GLU A 49 30.31 41.97 -0.09
C GLU A 49 31.51 41.02 -0.18
N LEU A 50 31.38 39.92 -0.93
CA LEU A 50 32.47 38.96 -1.16
C LEU A 50 33.56 39.48 -2.12
N LEU A 51 33.17 40.25 -3.16
CA LEU A 51 34.05 40.55 -4.30
C LEU A 51 34.30 42.02 -4.59
N ALA A 52 33.46 42.95 -4.08
CA ALA A 52 33.67 44.38 -4.29
C ALA A 52 34.98 44.84 -3.68
N TYR A 53 35.74 45.65 -4.41
CA TYR A 53 37.06 46.08 -4.02
C TYR A 53 37.11 46.67 -2.61
N GLU A 54 36.17 47.50 -2.26
CA GLU A 54 36.09 48.15 -0.95
C GLU A 54 35.90 47.12 0.19
N GLN A 55 34.91 46.23 0.04
CA GLN A 55 34.60 45.19 0.98
C GLN A 55 35.71 44.12 1.09
N PHE A 56 36.34 43.81 -0.04
CA PHE A 56 37.47 42.89 -0.10
C PHE A 56 38.68 43.46 0.63
N SER A 57 38.93 44.76 0.49
CA SER A 57 40.03 45.47 1.16
C SER A 57 39.87 45.49 2.68
N GLU A 58 38.63 45.58 3.15
CA GLU A 58 38.27 45.51 4.59
C GLU A 58 38.18 44.07 5.12
N LYS A 59 38.40 43.07 4.28
CA LYS A 59 38.38 41.65 4.61
C LYS A 59 37.01 41.14 5.08
N VAL A 60 35.93 41.76 4.62
CA VAL A 60 34.55 41.39 4.98
C VAL A 60 34.25 39.91 4.64
N TYR A 61 34.88 39.38 3.61
CA TYR A 61 34.79 37.93 3.25
C TYR A 61 35.17 37.04 4.45
N ASN A 62 36.03 37.41 5.37
CA ASN A 62 36.34 36.61 6.56
C ASN A 62 35.13 36.47 7.48
N ILE A 63 34.41 37.57 7.68
CA ILE A 63 33.19 37.58 8.51
C ILE A 63 32.11 36.70 7.85
N LEU A 64 31.92 36.88 6.55
CA LEU A 64 30.91 36.10 5.81
C LEU A 64 31.21 34.58 5.84
N PHE A 65 32.48 34.18 5.64
CA PHE A 65 32.83 32.77 5.72
C PHE A 65 32.78 32.21 7.14
N ASP A 66 33.06 33.01 8.15
CA ASP A 66 32.94 32.60 9.55
C ASP A 66 31.48 32.53 10.00
N ASP A 67 30.60 33.38 9.46
CA ASP A 67 29.15 33.35 9.67
C ASP A 67 28.51 32.11 9.05
N ILE A 68 28.89 31.70 7.85
CA ILE A 68 28.42 30.43 7.26
C ILE A 68 28.76 29.24 8.17
N HIS A 69 29.95 29.24 8.74
CA HIS A 69 30.39 28.12 9.59
C HIS A 69 29.63 28.07 10.93
N ASN A 70 29.19 29.22 11.43
CA ASN A 70 28.53 29.36 12.73
C ASN A 70 27.01 29.60 12.69
N SER A 71 26.45 29.91 11.53
CA SER A 71 25.06 30.32 11.46
C SER A 71 24.10 29.12 11.52
N ARG A 72 23.51 28.91 12.70
CA ARG A 72 22.21 28.24 12.79
C ARG A 72 21.17 29.22 12.25
N GLN A 73 20.39 28.80 11.23
CA GLN A 73 19.25 29.59 10.81
C GLN A 73 18.22 29.70 11.93
N ASN A 74 17.86 30.94 12.26
CA ASN A 74 16.71 31.21 13.11
C ASN A 74 15.43 30.96 12.30
N LEU A 75 14.82 29.80 12.51
CA LEU A 75 13.56 29.46 11.84
C LEU A 75 12.38 30.08 12.58
N SER A 76 11.48 30.68 11.81
CA SER A 76 10.23 31.27 12.30
C SER A 76 9.05 30.45 11.78
N LEU A 77 8.13 30.09 12.67
CA LEU A 77 6.92 29.37 12.32
C LEU A 77 5.74 30.32 12.19
N PRO A 78 4.98 30.24 11.11
CA PRO A 78 3.74 30.99 10.96
C PRO A 78 2.72 30.65 12.06
N LEU A 79 2.54 29.38 12.38
CA LEU A 79 1.87 28.93 13.60
C LEU A 79 2.92 28.47 14.60
N LYS A 80 3.13 29.24 15.67
CA LYS A 80 4.10 28.91 16.71
C LYS A 80 3.90 27.52 17.33
N ALA A 81 2.65 27.09 17.40
CA ALA A 81 2.22 25.76 17.84
C ALA A 81 2.74 24.57 17.02
N ALA A 82 3.32 24.80 15.83
CA ALA A 82 3.84 23.69 15.03
C ALA A 82 5.17 23.13 15.56
N LEU A 83 5.92 23.86 16.35
CA LEU A 83 7.17 23.35 17.01
C LEU A 83 6.88 22.64 18.32
N GLU A 84 5.84 23.04 19.04
CA GLU A 84 5.47 22.48 20.31
C GLU A 84 4.17 21.68 20.13
N PRO A 85 4.24 20.36 19.94
CA PRO A 85 3.08 19.53 19.64
C PRO A 85 1.92 19.68 20.62
N ASP A 86 2.20 20.00 21.87
CA ASP A 86 1.19 20.15 22.93
C ASP A 86 0.39 21.46 22.86
N GLU A 87 0.86 22.44 22.06
CA GLU A 87 0.15 23.72 21.85
C GLU A 87 -0.89 23.66 20.72
N ILE A 88 -0.83 22.66 19.81
CA ILE A 88 -1.83 22.48 18.78
C ILE A 88 -3.11 21.93 19.42
N LYS A 89 -4.19 22.67 19.32
CA LYS A 89 -5.47 22.27 19.93
C LYS A 89 -6.00 21.00 19.29
N ILE A 90 -6.41 20.08 20.15
CA ILE A 90 -7.19 18.90 19.79
C ILE A 90 -8.64 19.37 19.63
N LEU A 91 -9.23 19.09 18.50
CA LEU A 91 -10.63 19.37 18.24
C LEU A 91 -11.50 18.35 18.99
N PRO A 92 -12.60 18.77 19.64
CA PRO A 92 -13.47 17.83 20.34
C PRO A 92 -14.16 16.90 19.35
N LYS A 93 -14.09 15.60 19.63
CA LYS A 93 -14.83 14.56 18.89
C LYS A 93 -16.30 14.55 19.36
N SER A 94 -17.20 14.30 18.42
CA SER A 94 -18.61 14.08 18.76
C SER A 94 -18.81 12.74 19.46
N PRO A 95 -19.88 12.55 20.26
CA PRO A 95 -20.21 11.25 20.86
C PRO A 95 -20.33 10.13 19.82
N ILE A 96 -20.86 10.42 18.64
CA ILE A 96 -20.97 9.47 17.52
C ILE A 96 -19.59 9.01 17.06
N ALA A 97 -18.59 9.90 17.03
CA ALA A 97 -17.25 9.52 16.62
C ALA A 97 -16.62 8.42 17.49
N PHE A 98 -16.92 8.38 18.80
CA PHE A 98 -16.47 7.30 19.68
C PHE A 98 -17.14 5.96 19.38
N ASP A 99 -18.42 5.96 19.02
CA ASP A 99 -19.11 4.72 18.63
C ASP A 99 -18.65 4.26 17.25
N LEU A 100 -18.38 5.16 16.33
CA LEU A 100 -17.74 4.86 15.04
C LEU A 100 -16.36 4.24 15.24
N GLU A 101 -15.56 4.76 16.14
CA GLU A 101 -14.25 4.19 16.48
C GLU A 101 -14.37 2.75 16.97
N LYS A 102 -15.36 2.42 17.79
CA LYS A 102 -15.64 1.05 18.23
C LYS A 102 -16.04 0.15 17.05
N ILE A 103 -16.89 0.66 16.14
CA ILE A 103 -17.27 -0.09 14.92
C ILE A 103 -16.02 -0.36 14.09
N PHE A 104 -15.19 0.65 13.87
CA PHE A 104 -13.93 0.45 13.13
C PHE A 104 -13.02 -0.56 13.81
N ASN A 105 -12.85 -0.47 15.12
CA ASN A 105 -12.02 -1.40 15.87
C ASN A 105 -12.56 -2.84 15.80
N ASN A 106 -13.86 -3.04 15.80
CA ASN A 106 -14.47 -4.37 15.80
C ASN A 106 -14.61 -4.99 14.39
N PHE A 107 -14.78 -4.18 13.34
CA PHE A 107 -15.10 -4.67 11.99
C PHE A 107 -14.04 -4.37 10.94
N PHE A 108 -13.27 -3.30 11.10
CA PHE A 108 -12.34 -2.84 10.08
C PHE A 108 -10.87 -2.98 10.45
N THR A 109 -10.47 -2.67 11.67
CA THR A 109 -9.07 -2.71 12.09
C THR A 109 -8.61 -4.05 12.66
N GLN A 110 -9.52 -4.99 12.94
CA GLN A 110 -9.15 -6.35 13.28
C GLN A 110 -8.59 -7.08 12.05
N LEU A 111 -7.28 -7.27 12.03
CA LEU A 111 -6.54 -7.82 10.89
C LEU A 111 -5.76 -9.09 11.25
N THR A 112 -5.80 -9.51 12.53
CA THR A 112 -5.18 -10.75 13.00
C THR A 112 -6.26 -11.74 13.42
N GLY A 113 -6.20 -12.95 12.86
CA GLY A 113 -7.27 -13.96 12.98
C GLY A 113 -7.44 -14.60 14.34
N GLU A 114 -6.63 -14.26 15.32
CA GLU A 114 -6.71 -14.86 16.66
C GLU A 114 -7.99 -14.48 17.43
N GLN A 115 -8.55 -13.30 17.14
CA GLN A 115 -9.72 -12.79 17.84
C GLN A 115 -11.02 -12.87 17.04
N ASN A 116 -11.01 -13.05 15.74
CA ASN A 116 -12.20 -13.08 14.89
C ASN A 116 -12.00 -13.81 13.56
N ALA A 117 -11.82 -15.12 13.62
CA ALA A 117 -11.63 -15.97 12.43
C ALA A 117 -12.79 -15.84 11.42
N GLU A 118 -14.01 -15.56 11.88
CA GLU A 118 -15.18 -15.36 11.03
C GLU A 118 -15.05 -14.12 10.15
N ILE A 119 -14.74 -12.94 10.72
CA ILE A 119 -14.57 -11.70 9.94
C ILE A 119 -13.46 -11.88 8.91
N MET A 120 -12.36 -12.48 9.31
CA MET A 120 -11.20 -12.65 8.44
C MET A 120 -11.51 -13.55 7.24
N THR A 121 -12.27 -14.62 7.45
CA THR A 121 -12.65 -15.52 6.38
C THR A 121 -13.75 -14.96 5.48
N GLU A 122 -14.73 -14.26 6.04
CA GLU A 122 -15.85 -13.68 5.29
C GLU A 122 -15.48 -12.42 4.50
N CYS A 123 -14.53 -11.64 5.04
CA CYS A 123 -14.10 -10.38 4.42
C CYS A 123 -12.86 -10.53 3.52
N PHE A 124 -12.37 -11.74 3.29
CA PHE A 124 -11.23 -11.96 2.39
C PHE A 124 -11.60 -11.60 0.96
N VAL A 125 -10.75 -10.81 0.29
CA VAL A 125 -10.88 -10.46 -1.11
C VAL A 125 -10.11 -11.46 -1.95
N GLU A 126 -10.81 -12.24 -2.76
CA GLU A 126 -10.21 -13.23 -3.66
C GLU A 126 -9.61 -12.56 -4.90
N SER A 127 -8.40 -12.93 -5.24
CA SER A 127 -7.75 -12.62 -6.51
C SER A 127 -7.63 -13.89 -7.38
N ASN A 128 -7.28 -13.72 -8.64
CA ASN A 128 -6.99 -14.87 -9.51
C ASN A 128 -5.83 -15.71 -8.96
N GLU A 129 -4.79 -15.04 -8.45
CA GLU A 129 -3.62 -15.67 -7.86
C GLU A 129 -3.98 -16.46 -6.60
N SER A 130 -4.86 -15.91 -5.74
CA SER A 130 -5.31 -16.62 -4.55
C SER A 130 -6.14 -17.87 -4.89
N ARG A 131 -6.95 -17.83 -5.96
CA ARG A 131 -7.71 -19.00 -6.42
C ARG A 131 -6.80 -20.09 -7.02
N ILE A 132 -5.77 -19.69 -7.77
CA ILE A 132 -4.76 -20.62 -8.29
C ILE A 132 -3.99 -21.24 -7.13
N ALA A 133 -3.64 -20.47 -6.11
CA ALA A 133 -2.98 -20.98 -4.92
C ALA A 133 -3.90 -21.94 -4.14
N ASP A 134 -5.17 -21.59 -3.92
CA ASP A 134 -6.18 -22.45 -3.28
C ASP A 134 -6.26 -23.83 -3.96
N TYR A 135 -6.46 -23.83 -5.28
CA TYR A 135 -6.55 -25.07 -6.07
C TYR A 135 -5.27 -25.91 -5.99
N SER A 136 -4.12 -25.26 -6.07
CA SER A 136 -2.83 -25.95 -6.03
C SER A 136 -2.55 -26.53 -4.64
N LEU A 137 -2.82 -25.76 -3.58
CA LEU A 137 -2.63 -26.20 -2.19
C LEU A 137 -3.61 -27.31 -1.81
N GLU A 138 -4.86 -27.25 -2.27
CA GLU A 138 -5.84 -28.31 -2.07
C GLU A 138 -5.36 -29.63 -2.70
N LYS A 139 -4.86 -29.60 -3.93
CA LYS A 139 -4.29 -30.76 -4.61
C LYS A 139 -3.09 -31.33 -3.87
N ILE A 140 -2.14 -30.47 -3.48
CA ILE A 140 -0.94 -30.86 -2.73
C ILE A 140 -1.36 -31.51 -1.42
N THR A 141 -2.20 -30.85 -0.62
CA THR A 141 -2.65 -31.34 0.70
C THR A 141 -3.36 -32.70 0.55
N THR A 142 -4.26 -32.81 -0.43
CA THR A 142 -4.99 -34.06 -0.70
C THR A 142 -4.04 -35.17 -1.15
N ALA A 143 -3.07 -34.88 -2.02
CA ALA A 143 -2.07 -35.85 -2.46
C ALA A 143 -1.22 -36.37 -1.29
N ILE A 144 -0.78 -35.50 -0.40
CA ILE A 144 -0.03 -35.90 0.80
C ILE A 144 -0.88 -36.77 1.71
N LEU A 145 -2.13 -36.36 1.97
CA LEU A 145 -3.05 -37.11 2.83
C LEU A 145 -3.39 -38.50 2.30
N ASN A 146 -3.58 -38.65 1.00
CA ASN A 146 -3.85 -39.92 0.35
C ASN A 146 -2.69 -40.92 0.50
N ASN A 147 -1.47 -40.40 0.68
CA ASN A 147 -0.27 -41.19 0.86
C ASN A 147 0.10 -41.44 2.35
N LEU A 148 -0.71 -40.94 3.31
CA LEU A 148 -0.48 -41.20 4.72
C LEU A 148 -0.60 -42.71 5.02
N PRO A 149 0.24 -43.26 5.92
CA PRO A 149 0.22 -44.70 6.26
C PRO A 149 -1.13 -45.10 6.80
N LYS A 150 -1.82 -46.02 6.10
CA LYS A 150 -3.16 -46.51 6.49
C LYS A 150 -3.13 -47.57 7.59
N ASN A 151 -1.97 -48.27 7.78
CA ASN A 151 -1.81 -49.36 8.74
C ASN A 151 -0.69 -49.10 9.76
N ASN A 152 -0.92 -49.46 11.01
CA ASN A 152 0.03 -49.29 12.13
C ASN A 152 1.24 -50.22 12.10
N LYS A 153 1.44 -51.01 11.04
CA LYS A 153 2.53 -51.98 10.96
C LYS A 153 3.67 -51.43 10.10
N ILE A 154 4.77 -51.07 10.74
CA ILE A 154 6.03 -50.56 10.11
C ILE A 154 6.61 -51.56 9.06
N GLY A 155 6.14 -52.80 9.04
CA GLY A 155 6.57 -53.80 8.08
C GLY A 155 5.78 -53.84 6.76
N SER A 156 4.66 -53.18 6.63
CA SER A 156 3.85 -53.22 5.38
C SER A 156 4.29 -52.20 4.34
N GLU A 157 4.97 -51.14 4.72
CA GLU A 157 5.47 -50.13 3.74
C GLU A 157 6.51 -50.71 2.78
N LEU A 158 7.37 -51.62 3.26
CA LEU A 158 8.34 -52.29 2.39
C LEU A 158 7.66 -53.32 1.46
N SER A 159 6.59 -53.96 1.92
CA SER A 159 5.79 -54.90 1.14
C SER A 159 4.97 -54.18 0.06
N ASP A 160 4.41 -53.03 0.36
CA ASP A 160 3.61 -52.23 -0.60
C ASP A 160 4.50 -51.58 -1.67
N LEU A 161 5.73 -51.21 -1.32
CA LEU A 161 6.77 -50.75 -2.27
C LEU A 161 7.26 -51.89 -3.19
N ILE A 162 7.34 -53.09 -2.69
CA ILE A 162 7.81 -54.27 -3.45
C ILE A 162 6.71 -54.89 -4.33
N HIS A 163 5.42 -54.70 -3.96
CA HIS A 163 4.27 -55.26 -4.71
C HIS A 163 3.60 -54.30 -5.68
N GLY A 164 4.27 -53.20 -6.00
CA GLY A 164 4.01 -52.47 -7.25
C GLY A 164 2.63 -51.86 -7.44
N ASN A 165 2.12 -51.15 -6.45
CA ASN A 165 1.11 -50.14 -6.75
C ASN A 165 1.78 -48.86 -7.28
N VAL A 166 2.13 -48.89 -8.57
CA VAL A 166 2.89 -47.87 -9.31
C VAL A 166 2.15 -46.54 -9.50
N ASN A 167 0.95 -46.39 -8.96
CA ASN A 167 0.13 -45.20 -9.17
C ASN A 167 0.07 -44.19 -8.03
N ALA A 168 0.74 -44.43 -6.91
CA ALA A 168 0.86 -43.42 -5.87
C ALA A 168 2.16 -42.65 -6.09
N GLN A 169 2.16 -41.65 -6.95
CA GLN A 169 3.25 -40.69 -7.03
C GLN A 169 3.33 -39.97 -5.66
N LEU A 170 4.43 -40.27 -4.93
CA LEU A 170 4.77 -39.51 -3.73
C LEU A 170 4.84 -38.02 -4.12
N PRO A 171 4.27 -37.13 -3.32
CA PRO A 171 4.43 -35.69 -3.57
C PRO A 171 5.91 -35.36 -3.69
N ALA A 172 6.28 -34.54 -4.65
CA ALA A 172 7.66 -34.11 -4.79
C ALA A 172 8.09 -33.36 -3.49
N ASP A 173 9.37 -33.46 -3.14
CA ASP A 173 9.91 -32.71 -1.97
C ASP A 173 9.60 -31.20 -2.06
N SER A 174 9.50 -30.63 -3.27
CA SER A 174 9.08 -29.26 -3.53
C SER A 174 7.66 -28.95 -3.04
N ASP A 175 6.78 -29.93 -2.94
CA ASP A 175 5.39 -29.73 -2.52
C ASP A 175 5.24 -29.67 -0.99
N MET A 176 6.26 -30.05 -0.26
CA MET A 176 6.25 -30.08 1.19
C MET A 176 6.66 -28.76 1.86
N SER A 177 7.30 -27.85 1.13
CA SER A 177 7.68 -26.53 1.61
C SER A 177 7.07 -25.45 0.73
N VAL A 178 6.19 -24.63 1.31
CA VAL A 178 5.39 -23.63 0.60
C VAL A 178 5.68 -22.23 1.14
N PHE A 179 6.01 -21.33 0.25
CA PHE A 179 6.09 -19.89 0.54
C PHE A 179 4.85 -19.16 0.03
N ILE A 180 4.21 -18.39 0.90
CA ILE A 180 3.16 -17.44 0.51
C ILE A 180 3.80 -16.06 0.48
N VAL A 181 4.12 -15.59 -0.72
CA VAL A 181 4.85 -14.34 -0.94
C VAL A 181 3.87 -13.21 -1.23
N GLY A 182 4.04 -12.06 -0.62
CA GLY A 182 3.24 -10.88 -0.94
C GLY A 182 3.62 -9.68 -0.09
N PRO A 183 3.27 -8.46 -0.49
CA PRO A 183 3.59 -7.24 0.24
C PRO A 183 3.12 -7.27 1.69
N THR A 184 3.71 -6.42 2.53
CA THR A 184 3.23 -6.24 3.91
C THR A 184 1.78 -5.78 3.88
N GLY A 185 0.91 -6.46 4.65
CA GLY A 185 -0.52 -6.15 4.69
C GLY A 185 -1.37 -6.74 3.55
N SER A 186 -0.82 -7.59 2.68
CA SER A 186 -1.60 -8.28 1.62
C SER A 186 -2.57 -9.36 2.14
N GLY A 187 -2.52 -9.68 3.45
CA GLY A 187 -3.43 -10.66 4.05
C GLY A 187 -2.94 -12.11 4.01
N LYS A 188 -1.62 -12.34 3.96
CA LYS A 188 -1.01 -13.70 3.91
C LYS A 188 -1.50 -14.62 5.04
N THR A 189 -1.46 -14.15 6.27
CA THR A 189 -1.94 -14.89 7.45
C THR A 189 -3.43 -15.20 7.34
N THR A 190 -4.23 -14.22 6.93
CA THR A 190 -5.67 -14.38 6.68
C THR A 190 -5.95 -15.41 5.59
N TYR A 191 -5.16 -15.39 4.50
CA TYR A 191 -5.26 -16.35 3.42
C TYR A 191 -5.05 -17.78 3.92
N ILE A 192 -3.98 -18.02 4.69
CA ILE A 192 -3.68 -19.35 5.23
C ILE A 192 -4.80 -19.83 6.17
N GLN A 193 -5.27 -18.97 7.07
CA GLN A 193 -6.37 -19.30 7.98
C GLN A 193 -7.66 -19.62 7.22
N ARG A 194 -8.02 -18.81 6.22
CA ARG A 194 -9.17 -19.06 5.35
C ARG A 194 -9.03 -20.40 4.62
N PHE A 195 -7.87 -20.68 4.07
CA PHE A 195 -7.62 -21.92 3.35
C PHE A 195 -7.92 -23.15 4.22
N PHE A 196 -7.35 -23.24 5.41
CA PHE A 196 -7.57 -24.37 6.32
C PHE A 196 -8.95 -24.38 6.99
N SER A 197 -9.60 -23.23 7.18
CA SER A 197 -10.90 -23.17 7.84
C SER A 197 -12.09 -23.31 6.91
N LYS A 198 -11.99 -22.84 5.65
CA LYS A 198 -13.14 -22.71 4.75
C LYS A 198 -12.97 -23.42 3.39
N ILE A 199 -11.78 -23.35 2.80
CA ILE A 199 -11.55 -23.84 1.43
C ILE A 199 -11.38 -25.36 1.41
N LEU A 200 -10.56 -25.90 2.30
CA LEU A 200 -10.37 -27.34 2.39
C LEU A 200 -11.68 -28.06 2.70
N PRO A 201 -12.02 -29.14 1.98
CA PRO A 201 -13.14 -30.00 2.32
C PRO A 201 -13.04 -30.53 3.74
N SER A 202 -14.18 -30.70 4.45
CA SER A 202 -14.23 -31.07 5.86
C SER A 202 -13.40 -32.32 6.18
N GLY A 203 -13.53 -33.39 5.39
CA GLY A 203 -12.76 -34.62 5.60
C GLY A 203 -11.25 -34.45 5.45
N THR A 204 -10.81 -33.59 4.53
CA THR A 204 -9.39 -33.24 4.35
C THR A 204 -8.92 -32.36 5.51
N ARG A 205 -9.71 -31.41 5.91
CA ARG A 205 -9.45 -30.48 7.03
C ARG A 205 -9.25 -31.22 8.35
N ASP A 206 -10.13 -32.15 8.66
CA ASP A 206 -10.08 -32.93 9.91
C ASP A 206 -8.83 -33.84 9.97
N SER A 207 -8.24 -34.14 8.80
CA SER A 207 -7.00 -34.91 8.69
C SER A 207 -5.75 -34.01 8.73
N CYS A 208 -5.88 -32.70 8.79
CA CYS A 208 -4.78 -31.74 8.95
C CYS A 208 -4.62 -31.33 10.42
N LEU A 209 -3.38 -31.10 10.85
CA LEU A 209 -3.07 -30.52 12.15
C LEU A 209 -2.16 -29.30 11.93
N THR A 210 -2.73 -28.11 11.94
CA THR A 210 -1.97 -26.87 11.76
C THR A 210 -1.23 -26.50 13.05
N VAL A 211 0.06 -26.21 12.95
CA VAL A 211 0.94 -25.75 14.04
C VAL A 211 1.33 -24.31 13.70
N ASN A 212 0.70 -23.35 14.35
CA ASN A 212 0.94 -21.93 14.11
C ASN A 212 2.01 -21.39 15.06
N ILE A 213 3.11 -20.90 14.53
CA ILE A 213 4.22 -20.30 15.26
C ILE A 213 4.32 -18.84 14.86
N ASN A 214 4.25 -17.97 15.84
CA ASN A 214 4.44 -16.53 15.65
C ASN A 214 5.89 -16.16 15.97
N ALA A 215 6.66 -15.73 14.98
CA ALA A 215 8.06 -15.36 15.18
C ALA A 215 8.24 -14.17 16.15
N LEU A 216 7.23 -13.31 16.31
CA LEU A 216 7.29 -12.19 17.26
C LEU A 216 7.43 -12.64 18.73
N ASP A 217 7.13 -13.92 19.03
CA ASP A 217 7.31 -14.49 20.37
C ASP A 217 8.78 -14.88 20.63
N ALA A 218 9.66 -14.81 19.61
CA ALA A 218 11.08 -15.06 19.73
C ALA A 218 11.85 -13.85 20.27
N THR A 219 12.93 -14.11 21.00
CA THR A 219 13.85 -13.04 21.47
C THR A 219 14.71 -12.44 20.35
N GLY A 220 14.82 -13.14 19.22
CA GLY A 220 15.65 -12.72 18.08
C GLY A 220 17.14 -13.08 18.22
N GLU A 221 17.57 -13.62 19.35
CA GLU A 221 18.94 -14.06 19.56
C GLU A 221 19.21 -15.40 18.86
N GLU A 222 20.29 -15.46 18.06
CA GLU A 222 20.62 -16.66 17.26
C GLU A 222 20.89 -17.89 18.12
N THR A 223 21.48 -17.71 19.29
CA THR A 223 21.85 -18.81 20.20
C THR A 223 20.63 -19.53 20.77
N VAL A 224 19.53 -18.83 20.92
CA VAL A 224 18.29 -19.35 21.54
C VAL A 224 17.26 -19.77 20.49
N THR A 225 17.46 -19.41 19.21
CA THR A 225 16.49 -19.65 18.13
C THR A 225 16.11 -21.13 17.98
N THR A 226 17.07 -22.05 18.09
CA THR A 226 16.81 -23.48 17.96
C THR A 226 15.92 -23.99 19.08
N ALA A 227 16.27 -23.66 20.33
CA ALA A 227 15.49 -24.06 21.48
C ALA A 227 14.08 -23.45 21.42
N TRP A 228 13.96 -22.18 21.10
CA TRP A 228 12.68 -21.49 20.97
C TRP A 228 11.75 -22.15 19.95
N ILE A 229 12.22 -22.38 18.72
CA ILE A 229 11.36 -22.97 17.67
C ILE A 229 10.93 -24.39 18.00
N THR A 230 11.83 -25.17 18.61
CA THR A 230 11.53 -26.53 19.05
C THR A 230 10.42 -26.51 20.10
N GLU A 231 10.54 -25.68 21.15
CA GLU A 231 9.56 -25.57 22.20
C GLU A 231 8.22 -25.04 21.69
N ALA A 232 8.24 -24.05 20.80
CA ALA A 232 7.02 -23.49 20.21
C ALA A 232 6.23 -24.54 19.39
N ILE A 233 6.94 -25.39 18.62
CA ILE A 233 6.31 -26.48 17.88
C ILE A 233 5.75 -27.54 18.85
N ILE A 234 6.52 -27.95 19.87
CA ILE A 234 6.08 -28.92 20.87
C ILE A 234 4.82 -28.42 21.58
N ALA A 235 4.84 -27.20 22.13
CA ALA A 235 3.71 -26.66 22.87
C ALA A 235 2.44 -26.56 22.00
N SER A 236 2.57 -26.17 20.73
CA SER A 236 1.43 -26.13 19.82
C SER A 236 0.92 -27.52 19.43
N LEU A 237 1.79 -28.51 19.30
CA LEU A 237 1.37 -29.89 19.05
C LEU A 237 0.67 -30.50 20.27
N GLU A 238 1.27 -30.39 21.44
CA GLU A 238 0.75 -30.95 22.68
C GLU A 238 -0.64 -30.41 22.99
N SER A 239 -0.83 -29.09 22.87
CA SER A 239 -2.14 -28.44 23.13
C SER A 239 -3.25 -28.92 22.18
N LYS A 240 -2.90 -29.42 20.97
CA LYS A 240 -3.87 -29.86 19.96
C LYS A 240 -4.07 -31.39 19.92
N LEU A 241 -3.09 -32.13 20.39
CA LEU A 241 -3.11 -33.60 20.36
C LEU A 241 -3.71 -34.20 21.66
N PHE A 242 -3.53 -33.50 22.78
CA PHE A 242 -3.87 -34.00 24.10
C PHE A 242 -4.85 -33.08 24.81
N SER A 243 -5.89 -33.66 25.41
CA SER A 243 -6.96 -32.89 26.10
C SER A 243 -6.45 -32.07 27.27
N GLU A 244 -5.44 -32.60 27.99
CA GLU A 244 -4.83 -31.95 29.17
C GLU A 244 -3.68 -31.02 28.80
N GLY A 245 -3.35 -30.89 27.47
CA GLY A 245 -2.24 -30.10 26.99
C GLY A 245 -0.86 -30.78 27.14
N TYR A 246 -0.81 -32.01 27.58
CA TYR A 246 0.41 -32.83 27.70
C TYR A 246 0.09 -34.32 27.48
N PRO A 247 1.05 -35.16 27.01
CA PRO A 247 0.80 -36.56 26.75
C PRO A 247 0.70 -37.38 28.08
N GLU A 248 -0.23 -38.30 28.11
CA GLU A 248 -0.30 -39.30 29.20
C GLU A 248 0.77 -40.39 28.99
N TYR A 249 0.98 -41.21 30.02
CA TYR A 249 1.92 -42.33 29.96
C TYR A 249 1.64 -43.27 28.78
N THR A 250 0.38 -43.54 28.48
CA THR A 250 -0.07 -44.37 27.35
C THR A 250 0.33 -43.79 25.99
N ASP A 251 0.28 -42.47 25.85
CA ASP A 251 0.70 -41.77 24.65
C ASP A 251 2.22 -41.83 24.50
N LEU A 252 2.97 -41.56 25.59
CA LEU A 252 4.43 -41.67 25.60
C LEU A 252 4.89 -43.10 25.30
N LEU A 253 4.21 -44.11 25.86
CA LEU A 253 4.47 -45.49 25.54
C LEU A 253 4.26 -45.79 24.04
N GLY A 254 3.22 -45.20 23.44
CA GLY A 254 2.94 -45.28 22.02
C GLY A 254 4.04 -44.64 21.17
N MET A 255 4.53 -43.48 21.56
CA MET A 255 5.61 -42.74 20.85
C MET A 255 6.94 -43.51 20.91
N TYR A 256 7.27 -44.09 22.04
CA TYR A 256 8.53 -44.78 22.31
C TYR A 256 8.43 -46.32 22.27
N PHE A 257 7.36 -46.87 21.69
CA PHE A 257 7.06 -48.29 21.72
C PHE A 257 8.18 -49.17 21.12
N SER A 258 8.87 -48.70 20.06
CA SER A 258 10.02 -49.40 19.51
C SER A 258 11.17 -49.51 20.52
N THR A 259 11.43 -48.47 21.28
CA THR A 259 12.44 -48.40 22.34
C THR A 259 12.03 -49.30 23.51
N TYR A 260 10.74 -49.25 23.90
CA TYR A 260 10.18 -50.13 24.92
C TYR A 260 10.43 -51.61 24.59
N LYS A 261 10.09 -52.05 23.33
CA LYS A 261 10.35 -53.41 22.87
C LYS A 261 11.85 -53.74 22.85
N ARG A 262 12.70 -52.84 22.44
CA ARG A 262 14.13 -53.02 22.44
C ARG A 262 14.70 -53.17 23.84
N MET A 263 14.23 -52.39 24.80
CA MET A 263 14.60 -52.52 26.20
C MET A 263 14.08 -53.82 26.82
N ALA A 264 12.83 -54.19 26.54
CA ALA A 264 12.20 -55.41 27.06
C ALA A 264 12.82 -56.71 26.51
N SER A 265 13.28 -56.70 25.25
CA SER A 265 13.90 -57.87 24.62
C SER A 265 15.45 -57.88 24.68
N GLY A 266 16.04 -56.70 24.97
CA GLY A 266 17.49 -56.50 25.00
C GLY A 266 18.10 -56.49 26.39
N TYR A 267 18.84 -55.44 26.72
CA TYR A 267 19.64 -55.33 27.96
C TYR A 267 18.83 -55.37 29.28
N LEU A 268 17.54 -55.02 29.27
CA LEU A 268 16.65 -55.09 30.41
C LEU A 268 15.76 -56.34 30.40
N LYS A 269 15.98 -57.30 29.50
CA LYS A 269 15.13 -58.44 29.34
C LYS A 269 14.93 -59.24 30.66
N LYS A 270 15.99 -59.45 31.44
CA LYS A 270 15.92 -60.15 32.73
C LYS A 270 15.00 -59.45 33.72
N ILE A 271 15.05 -58.12 33.81
CA ILE A 271 14.20 -57.33 34.68
C ILE A 271 12.74 -57.37 34.17
N TYR A 272 12.55 -57.30 32.85
CA TYR A 272 11.23 -57.38 32.23
C TYR A 272 10.54 -58.73 32.52
N GLU A 273 11.30 -59.84 32.58
CA GLU A 273 10.77 -61.15 32.85
C GLU A 273 10.58 -61.43 34.35
N SER A 274 11.42 -60.85 35.23
CA SER A 274 11.42 -61.14 36.66
C SER A 274 10.67 -60.13 37.54
N ASP A 275 10.74 -58.83 37.15
CA ASP A 275 10.14 -57.76 37.91
C ASP A 275 9.65 -56.67 36.96
N ARG A 276 8.38 -56.77 36.59
CA ARG A 276 7.72 -55.82 35.70
C ARG A 276 7.65 -54.41 36.24
N GLY A 277 7.43 -54.25 37.55
CA GLY A 277 7.33 -52.94 38.19
C GLY A 277 8.64 -52.17 38.12
N SER A 278 9.76 -52.81 38.40
CA SER A 278 11.09 -52.22 38.24
C SER A 278 11.43 -51.88 36.76
N PHE A 279 10.96 -52.70 35.81
CA PHE A 279 11.11 -52.36 34.41
C PHE A 279 10.32 -51.13 34.02
N ASP A 280 9.04 -51.04 34.40
CA ASP A 280 8.18 -49.94 34.09
C ASP A 280 8.64 -48.61 34.77
N GLN A 281 9.24 -48.69 35.97
CA GLN A 281 9.88 -47.56 36.62
C GLN A 281 11.09 -47.06 35.78
N LYS A 282 12.01 -47.97 35.38
CA LYS A 282 13.16 -47.60 34.57
C LYS A 282 12.77 -47.04 33.22
N PHE A 283 11.69 -47.52 32.62
CA PHE A 283 11.17 -46.98 31.40
C PHE A 283 10.54 -45.59 31.61
N SER A 284 9.86 -45.36 32.74
CA SER A 284 9.35 -44.03 33.07
C SER A 284 10.46 -43.01 33.30
N GLU A 285 11.56 -43.40 34.00
CA GLU A 285 12.74 -42.57 34.16
C GLU A 285 13.39 -42.24 32.79
N PHE A 286 13.44 -43.18 31.88
CA PHE A 286 13.87 -42.98 30.51
C PHE A 286 12.98 -41.97 29.76
N LEU A 287 11.65 -42.16 29.86
CA LEU A 287 10.70 -41.24 29.21
C LEU A 287 10.84 -39.82 29.74
N GLU A 288 10.97 -39.66 31.08
CA GLU A 288 11.17 -38.36 31.69
C GLU A 288 12.47 -37.70 31.18
N GLY A 289 13.57 -38.50 31.06
CA GLY A 289 14.82 -38.03 30.50
C GLY A 289 14.71 -37.57 29.03
N GLU A 290 13.97 -38.33 28.21
CA GLU A 290 13.77 -37.98 26.79
C GLU A 290 12.92 -36.71 26.67
N VAL A 291 11.82 -36.60 27.42
CA VAL A 291 10.94 -35.42 27.35
C VAL A 291 11.65 -34.16 27.86
N LYS A 292 12.43 -34.22 28.95
CA LYS A 292 13.07 -33.05 29.54
C LYS A 292 14.40 -32.67 28.88
N ASN A 293 15.23 -33.63 28.53
CA ASN A 293 16.62 -33.38 28.15
C ASN A 293 16.88 -33.56 26.65
N ASN A 294 16.02 -34.30 25.93
CA ASN A 294 16.14 -34.54 24.48
C ASN A 294 14.96 -33.96 23.73
N ARG A 295 14.79 -32.62 23.80
CA ARG A 295 13.63 -31.93 23.23
C ARG A 295 13.51 -32.12 21.72
N GLU A 296 14.63 -32.14 21.00
CA GLU A 296 14.61 -32.37 19.54
C GLU A 296 14.19 -33.80 19.20
N GLY A 297 14.71 -34.80 19.92
CA GLY A 297 14.30 -36.19 19.77
C GLY A 297 12.82 -36.40 20.12
N TYR A 298 12.36 -35.73 21.19
CA TYR A 298 10.97 -35.76 21.60
C TYR A 298 10.06 -35.13 20.52
N LEU A 299 10.41 -33.97 19.97
CA LEU A 299 9.70 -33.37 18.85
C LEU A 299 9.58 -34.30 17.65
N GLY A 300 10.68 -34.97 17.27
CA GLY A 300 10.68 -35.93 16.19
C GLY A 300 9.70 -37.09 16.42
N ASN A 301 9.68 -37.64 17.64
CA ASN A 301 8.75 -38.72 18.02
C ASN A 301 7.29 -38.23 18.07
N LEU A 302 7.05 -37.00 18.54
CA LEU A 302 5.72 -36.38 18.61
C LEU A 302 5.13 -36.15 17.22
N LEU A 303 5.93 -35.68 16.28
CA LEU A 303 5.52 -35.54 14.88
C LEU A 303 5.27 -36.90 14.21
N GLN A 304 6.11 -37.91 14.45
CA GLN A 304 5.86 -39.27 13.98
C GLN A 304 4.58 -39.86 14.56
N PHE A 305 4.33 -39.66 15.85
CA PHE A 305 3.09 -40.06 16.53
C PHE A 305 1.87 -39.41 15.89
N THR A 306 1.97 -38.13 15.54
CA THR A 306 0.90 -37.38 14.85
C THR A 306 0.53 -38.04 13.53
N VAL A 307 1.54 -38.44 12.73
CA VAL A 307 1.33 -39.06 11.42
C VAL A 307 0.86 -40.50 11.54
N HIS A 308 1.54 -41.29 12.34
CA HIS A 308 1.32 -42.75 12.34
C HIS A 308 0.20 -43.21 13.26
N ASN A 309 0.03 -42.58 14.45
CA ASN A 309 -0.97 -42.94 15.44
C ASN A 309 -2.26 -42.13 15.31
N ARG A 310 -2.14 -40.82 15.18
CA ARG A 310 -3.31 -39.90 15.07
C ARG A 310 -3.81 -39.77 13.62
N LYS A 311 -3.06 -40.28 12.61
CA LYS A 311 -3.39 -40.18 11.17
C LYS A 311 -3.67 -38.75 10.70
N LYS A 312 -2.91 -37.80 11.21
CA LYS A 312 -3.01 -36.39 10.85
C LYS A 312 -1.75 -35.90 10.18
N LEU A 313 -1.91 -35.01 9.19
CA LEU A 313 -0.82 -34.30 8.53
C LEU A 313 -0.43 -33.07 9.35
N PRO A 314 0.75 -33.04 9.99
CA PRO A 314 1.24 -31.84 10.64
C PRO A 314 1.61 -30.79 9.60
N ILE A 315 1.13 -29.58 9.79
CA ILE A 315 1.39 -28.41 8.93
C ILE A 315 1.95 -27.31 9.81
N ILE A 316 3.26 -27.09 9.70
CA ILE A 316 3.97 -26.09 10.49
C ILE A 316 3.94 -24.77 9.72
N ILE A 317 3.32 -23.76 10.31
CA ILE A 317 3.18 -22.42 9.76
C ILE A 317 4.00 -21.48 10.64
N VAL A 318 5.03 -20.82 10.06
CA VAL A 318 5.88 -19.89 10.80
C VAL A 318 5.63 -18.49 10.23
N ASP A 319 4.91 -17.69 10.98
CA ASP A 319 4.48 -16.34 10.55
C ASP A 319 5.32 -15.23 11.20
N ASN A 320 5.27 -14.03 10.63
CA ASN A 320 5.91 -12.80 11.11
C ASN A 320 7.46 -12.88 11.20
N THR A 321 8.10 -13.73 10.41
CA THR A 321 9.56 -13.78 10.34
C THR A 321 10.16 -12.51 9.71
N ASP A 322 9.36 -11.71 9.01
CA ASP A 322 9.80 -10.54 8.25
C ASP A 322 10.48 -9.46 9.10
N GLU A 323 10.12 -9.37 10.39
CA GLU A 323 10.64 -8.37 11.33
C GLU A 323 12.08 -8.67 11.81
N PHE A 324 12.62 -9.86 11.49
CA PHE A 324 13.92 -10.31 11.97
C PHE A 324 14.99 -10.24 10.88
N THR A 325 16.27 -10.43 11.32
CA THR A 325 17.42 -10.47 10.43
C THR A 325 17.34 -11.62 9.42
N LEU A 326 18.08 -11.52 8.32
CA LEU A 326 18.13 -12.60 7.32
C LEU A 326 18.65 -13.90 7.92
N ASP A 327 19.68 -13.84 8.78
CA ASP A 327 20.29 -15.02 9.42
C ASP A 327 19.30 -15.75 10.32
N PHE A 328 18.50 -15.03 11.09
CA PHE A 328 17.39 -15.61 11.87
C PHE A 328 16.39 -16.33 10.95
N LYS A 329 15.93 -15.70 9.87
CA LYS A 329 14.98 -16.25 8.91
C LYS A 329 15.50 -17.53 8.29
N VAL A 330 16.76 -17.52 7.84
CA VAL A 330 17.44 -18.66 7.23
C VAL A 330 17.53 -19.81 8.23
N LYS A 331 17.94 -19.53 9.47
CA LYS A 331 18.07 -20.53 10.52
C LYS A 331 16.75 -21.18 10.90
N VAL A 332 15.68 -20.38 11.09
CA VAL A 332 14.32 -20.89 11.35
C VAL A 332 13.85 -21.81 10.21
N PHE A 333 14.04 -21.38 8.96
CA PHE A 333 13.67 -22.18 7.79
C PHE A 333 14.44 -23.51 7.73
N GLN A 334 15.76 -23.46 7.94
CA GLN A 334 16.62 -24.65 7.91
C GLN A 334 16.25 -25.65 9.01
N LEU A 335 15.96 -25.18 10.23
CA LEU A 335 15.55 -26.02 11.35
C LEU A 335 14.20 -26.68 11.10
N CYS A 336 13.19 -25.92 10.69
CA CYS A 336 11.89 -26.48 10.33
C CYS A 336 12.00 -27.53 9.22
N ASN A 337 12.85 -27.24 8.23
CA ASN A 337 13.07 -28.17 7.12
C ASN A 337 13.86 -29.42 7.55
N ALA A 338 14.77 -29.33 8.53
CA ALA A 338 15.45 -30.47 9.11
C ALA A 338 14.43 -31.39 9.83
N TYR A 339 13.52 -30.83 10.63
CA TYR A 339 12.43 -31.61 11.26
C TYR A 339 11.52 -32.24 10.20
N ARG A 340 11.11 -31.51 9.17
CA ARG A 340 10.33 -32.06 8.06
C ARG A 340 10.98 -33.27 7.40
N ARG A 341 12.29 -33.19 7.13
CA ARG A 341 13.02 -34.29 6.47
C ARG A 341 13.12 -35.58 7.31
N GLN A 342 13.06 -35.44 8.63
CA GLN A 342 13.00 -36.60 9.53
C GLN A 342 11.66 -37.35 9.45
N ILE A 343 10.61 -36.63 8.99
CA ILE A 343 9.25 -37.11 8.97
C ILE A 343 8.73 -37.01 7.53
N LYS A 344 8.47 -38.16 6.92
CA LYS A 344 8.10 -38.24 5.51
C LYS A 344 6.86 -37.42 5.13
N TYR A 345 5.95 -37.17 6.10
CA TYR A 345 4.69 -36.46 5.88
C TYR A 345 4.58 -35.29 6.86
N CYS A 346 5.13 -34.16 6.47
CA CYS A 346 5.02 -32.90 7.19
C CYS A 346 5.11 -31.76 6.19
N MET A 347 4.18 -30.82 6.24
CA MET A 347 4.16 -29.64 5.36
C MET A 347 4.63 -28.41 6.12
N LEU A 348 5.45 -27.58 5.47
CA LEU A 348 5.88 -26.29 5.98
C LEU A 348 5.25 -25.17 5.19
N MET A 349 4.78 -24.13 5.87
CA MET A 349 4.27 -22.93 5.23
C MET A 349 4.92 -21.69 5.83
N PHE A 350 5.48 -20.84 4.96
CA PHE A 350 6.14 -19.59 5.32
C PHE A 350 5.46 -18.41 4.60
N PRO A 351 4.58 -17.67 5.28
CA PRO A 351 4.15 -16.37 4.79
C PRO A 351 5.30 -15.37 4.93
N VAL A 352 5.79 -14.86 3.80
CA VAL A 352 6.94 -13.95 3.74
C VAL A 352 6.62 -12.74 2.86
N THR A 353 7.25 -11.61 3.15
CA THR A 353 7.18 -10.46 2.26
C THR A 353 8.02 -10.68 1.00
N ASP A 354 7.72 -9.91 -0.04
CA ASP A 354 8.54 -9.81 -1.25
C ASP A 354 10.00 -9.45 -0.92
N LYS A 355 10.22 -8.57 0.05
CA LYS A 355 11.54 -8.24 0.60
C LYS A 355 12.28 -9.48 1.14
N SER A 356 11.61 -10.28 1.96
CA SER A 356 12.19 -11.50 2.51
C SER A 356 12.38 -12.58 1.45
N ALA A 357 11.44 -12.74 0.52
CA ALA A 357 11.58 -13.65 -0.61
C ALA A 357 12.78 -13.27 -1.50
N TRP A 358 12.96 -11.98 -1.77
CA TRP A 358 14.14 -11.47 -2.49
C TRP A 358 15.44 -11.78 -1.75
N SER A 359 15.48 -11.58 -0.44
CA SER A 359 16.64 -11.91 0.38
C SER A 359 16.95 -13.41 0.36
N PHE A 360 15.93 -14.27 0.43
CA PHE A 360 16.08 -15.72 0.31
C PHE A 360 16.57 -16.15 -1.07
N SER A 361 16.18 -15.48 -2.15
CA SER A 361 16.65 -15.79 -3.50
C SER A 361 18.17 -15.61 -3.66
N LYS A 362 18.77 -14.70 -2.86
CA LYS A 362 20.23 -14.48 -2.83
C LYS A 362 21.00 -15.54 -2.02
N THR A 363 20.30 -16.31 -1.18
CA THR A 363 20.90 -17.33 -0.31
C THR A 363 20.72 -18.76 -0.84
N ASP A 364 20.25 -18.91 -2.09
CA ASP A 364 19.97 -20.20 -2.74
C ASP A 364 18.95 -21.11 -2.00
N ILE A 365 18.26 -20.59 -0.98
CA ILE A 365 17.30 -21.35 -0.17
C ILE A 365 16.21 -21.97 -1.04
N PHE A 366 15.66 -21.23 -1.99
CA PHE A 366 14.63 -21.73 -2.90
C PHE A 366 15.13 -22.83 -3.83
N THR A 367 16.40 -22.76 -4.20
CA THR A 367 17.04 -23.73 -5.11
C THR A 367 17.42 -25.00 -4.37
N ILE A 368 18.04 -24.88 -3.19
CA ILE A 368 18.52 -26.01 -2.39
C ILE A 368 17.37 -26.84 -1.82
N HIS A 369 16.27 -26.19 -1.43
CA HIS A 369 15.16 -26.81 -0.71
C HIS A 369 13.95 -27.11 -1.58
N GLN A 370 14.01 -26.87 -2.90
CA GLN A 370 12.92 -27.17 -3.83
C GLN A 370 11.55 -26.79 -3.26
N SER A 371 11.32 -25.51 -3.02
CA SER A 371 10.08 -25.00 -2.43
C SER A 371 9.13 -24.47 -3.49
N ARG A 372 7.82 -24.53 -3.23
CA ARG A 372 6.81 -23.84 -4.04
C ARG A 372 6.52 -22.46 -3.48
N SER A 373 6.36 -21.49 -4.37
CA SER A 373 6.00 -20.13 -4.01
C SER A 373 4.70 -19.74 -4.68
N PHE A 374 3.79 -19.14 -3.91
CA PHE A 374 2.54 -18.55 -4.38
C PHE A 374 2.57 -17.07 -4.07
N PHE A 375 2.30 -16.25 -5.07
CA PHE A 375 2.23 -14.80 -4.91
C PHE A 375 0.81 -14.38 -4.56
N LEU A 376 0.68 -13.60 -3.49
CA LEU A 376 -0.58 -13.01 -3.04
C LEU A 376 -0.51 -11.49 -3.24
N PRO A 377 -1.14 -10.95 -4.29
CA PRO A 377 -1.15 -9.51 -4.53
C PRO A 377 -1.96 -8.79 -3.45
N THR A 378 -1.67 -7.51 -3.27
CA THR A 378 -2.48 -6.66 -2.40
C THR A 378 -3.88 -6.49 -3.01
N PRO A 379 -4.95 -6.77 -2.26
CA PRO A 379 -6.30 -6.57 -2.76
C PRO A 379 -6.62 -5.09 -2.96
N SER A 380 -7.57 -4.79 -3.83
CA SER A 380 -8.08 -3.43 -4.00
C SER A 380 -8.67 -2.91 -2.68
N PRO A 381 -8.27 -1.71 -2.21
CA PRO A 381 -8.85 -1.12 -1.00
C PRO A 381 -10.39 -1.02 -1.06
N ARG A 382 -10.93 -0.67 -2.22
CA ARG A 382 -12.37 -0.60 -2.47
C ARG A 382 -13.08 -1.92 -2.19
N GLU A 383 -12.53 -3.04 -2.69
CA GLU A 383 -13.09 -4.36 -2.47
C GLU A 383 -12.98 -4.80 -1.00
N VAL A 384 -11.90 -4.43 -0.33
CA VAL A 384 -11.76 -4.70 1.11
C VAL A 384 -12.84 -3.97 1.91
N PHE A 385 -13.08 -2.69 1.60
CA PHE A 385 -14.18 -1.94 2.24
C PHE A 385 -15.52 -2.55 1.92
N ARG A 386 -15.82 -2.86 0.65
CA ARG A 386 -17.08 -3.48 0.24
C ARG A 386 -17.36 -4.76 1.03
N LYS A 387 -16.42 -5.70 1.09
CA LYS A 387 -16.56 -6.96 1.83
C LYS A 387 -16.83 -6.73 3.32
N ARG A 388 -16.18 -5.74 3.94
CA ARG A 388 -16.36 -5.45 5.37
C ARG A 388 -17.67 -4.74 5.65
N ILE A 389 -18.11 -3.85 4.77
CA ILE A 389 -19.42 -3.18 4.85
C ILE A 389 -20.54 -4.19 4.62
N ASP A 390 -20.43 -5.09 3.66
CA ASP A 390 -21.37 -6.18 3.43
C ASP A 390 -21.49 -7.10 4.66
N TYR A 391 -20.34 -7.41 5.28
CA TYR A 391 -20.34 -8.20 6.51
C TYR A 391 -21.03 -7.46 7.67
N LEU A 392 -20.72 -6.18 7.86
CA LEU A 392 -21.38 -5.32 8.84
C LEU A 392 -22.90 -5.27 8.59
N ASN A 393 -23.32 -5.05 7.35
CA ASN A 393 -24.72 -5.01 6.94
C ASN A 393 -25.42 -6.33 7.25
N ARG A 394 -24.84 -7.48 6.89
CA ARG A 394 -25.39 -8.80 7.22
C ARG A 394 -25.60 -8.99 8.71
N LYS A 395 -24.62 -8.61 9.54
CA LYS A 395 -24.70 -8.75 10.99
C LYS A 395 -25.69 -7.78 11.64
N LEU A 396 -25.88 -6.60 11.07
CA LEU A 396 -26.71 -5.54 11.66
C LEU A 396 -28.11 -5.43 11.05
N VAL A 397 -28.29 -5.84 9.79
CA VAL A 397 -29.55 -5.66 9.05
C VAL A 397 -30.41 -6.94 9.05
N THR A 398 -29.79 -8.11 9.01
CA THR A 398 -30.49 -9.40 8.93
C THR A 398 -31.00 -9.97 10.26
N ALA A 399 -30.42 -9.54 11.39
CA ALA A 399 -30.83 -9.98 12.71
C ALA A 399 -32.13 -9.33 13.18
N ASP A 400 -32.88 -9.99 14.06
CA ASP A 400 -34.07 -9.43 14.71
C ASP A 400 -33.74 -8.19 15.55
N VAL A 401 -34.72 -7.32 15.82
CA VAL A 401 -34.51 -6.06 16.58
C VAL A 401 -33.87 -6.32 17.96
N VAL A 402 -34.25 -7.42 18.62
CA VAL A 402 -33.70 -7.80 19.91
C VAL A 402 -32.25 -8.26 19.78
N GLU A 403 -31.94 -9.14 18.82
CA GLU A 403 -30.58 -9.61 18.53
C GLU A 403 -29.65 -8.46 18.13
N LYS A 404 -30.15 -7.50 17.36
CA LYS A 404 -29.37 -6.28 16.98
C LYS A 404 -28.96 -5.47 18.21
N ARG A 405 -29.93 -5.25 19.15
CA ARG A 405 -29.65 -4.51 20.37
C ARG A 405 -28.67 -5.26 21.27
N GLU A 406 -28.84 -6.56 21.46
CA GLU A 406 -27.94 -7.39 22.24
C GLU A 406 -26.54 -7.43 21.64
N TYR A 407 -26.42 -7.59 20.31
CA TYR A 407 -25.16 -7.59 19.60
C TYR A 407 -24.43 -6.24 19.73
N LEU A 408 -25.11 -5.12 19.49
CA LEU A 408 -24.54 -3.78 19.66
C LEU A 408 -24.15 -3.52 21.12
N THR A 409 -25.00 -3.90 22.08
CA THR A 409 -24.70 -3.75 23.51
C THR A 409 -23.53 -4.61 23.95
N SER A 410 -23.42 -5.86 23.48
CA SER A 410 -22.28 -6.74 23.76
C SER A 410 -20.95 -6.20 23.23
N LYS A 411 -21.00 -5.42 22.17
CA LYS A 411 -19.83 -4.70 21.60
C LYS A 411 -19.61 -3.31 22.20
N GLY A 412 -20.41 -2.89 23.15
CA GLY A 412 -20.32 -1.59 23.82
C GLY A 412 -20.74 -0.40 22.95
N ILE A 413 -21.50 -0.62 21.89
CA ILE A 413 -21.95 0.39 20.94
C ILE A 413 -23.40 0.78 21.26
N ARG A 414 -23.69 2.07 21.43
CA ARG A 414 -25.01 2.62 21.73
C ARG A 414 -25.56 3.47 20.60
N ILE A 415 -25.65 2.93 19.40
CA ILE A 415 -26.23 3.64 18.26
C ILE A 415 -27.70 3.23 18.10
N GLU A 416 -28.61 4.18 17.85
CA GLU A 416 -29.98 3.88 17.48
C GLU A 416 -30.03 3.08 16.17
N LEU A 417 -30.96 2.12 16.07
CA LEU A 417 -31.03 1.20 14.92
C LEU A 417 -31.18 1.87 13.56
N LYS A 418 -31.81 3.04 13.49
CA LYS A 418 -31.93 3.84 12.28
C LYS A 418 -30.58 4.39 11.82
N ASP A 419 -29.73 4.73 12.77
CA ASP A 419 -28.42 5.34 12.52
C ASP A 419 -27.40 4.32 12.01
N VAL A 420 -27.51 3.07 12.43
CA VAL A 420 -26.55 2.01 12.02
C VAL A 420 -26.64 1.67 10.53
N SER A 421 -27.87 1.52 10.00
CA SER A 421 -28.07 1.26 8.57
C SER A 421 -27.58 2.43 7.74
N ARG A 422 -27.84 3.66 8.20
CA ARG A 422 -27.39 4.87 7.52
C ARG A 422 -25.88 5.05 7.62
N PHE A 423 -25.29 4.65 8.74
CA PHE A 423 -23.84 4.65 8.87
C PHE A 423 -23.17 3.71 7.88
N ALA A 424 -23.66 2.49 7.72
CA ALA A 424 -23.13 1.56 6.71
C ALA A 424 -23.25 2.14 5.29
N GLN A 425 -24.36 2.82 4.97
CA GLN A 425 -24.53 3.51 3.70
C GLN A 425 -23.52 4.66 3.53
N VAL A 426 -23.29 5.47 4.57
CA VAL A 426 -22.28 6.54 4.53
C VAL A 426 -20.87 5.96 4.32
N LEU A 427 -20.52 4.84 4.96
CA LEU A 427 -19.25 4.16 4.70
C LEU A 427 -19.14 3.66 3.27
N GLU A 428 -20.22 3.14 2.70
CA GLU A 428 -20.30 2.71 1.31
C GLU A 428 -20.08 3.90 0.36
N ASP A 429 -20.78 5.00 0.58
CA ASP A 429 -20.64 6.22 -0.21
C ASP A 429 -19.22 6.80 -0.15
N VAL A 430 -18.59 6.77 1.05
CA VAL A 430 -17.24 7.31 1.26
C VAL A 430 -16.16 6.42 0.65
N PHE A 431 -16.18 5.12 0.92
CA PHE A 431 -15.06 4.23 0.64
C PHE A 431 -15.25 3.30 -0.54
N VAL A 432 -16.50 3.12 -1.01
CA VAL A 432 -16.82 2.21 -2.11
C VAL A 432 -17.29 2.96 -3.35
N GLU A 433 -18.29 3.82 -3.21
CA GLU A 433 -18.85 4.55 -4.35
C GLU A 433 -17.94 5.72 -4.78
N ASN A 434 -17.17 6.27 -3.88
CA ASN A 434 -16.24 7.34 -4.17
C ASN A 434 -14.85 6.80 -4.58
N ASN A 435 -14.55 6.86 -5.88
CA ASN A 435 -13.32 6.29 -6.45
C ASN A 435 -12.04 6.94 -5.91
N PHE A 436 -12.04 8.25 -5.64
CA PHE A 436 -10.82 8.93 -5.19
C PHE A 436 -10.43 8.57 -3.77
N THR A 437 -11.38 8.30 -2.87
CA THR A 437 -11.11 8.04 -1.46
C THR A 437 -10.30 6.76 -1.27
N ALA A 438 -10.77 5.64 -1.83
CA ALA A 438 -10.08 4.36 -1.74
C ALA A 438 -8.71 4.42 -2.43
N LYS A 439 -8.60 5.11 -3.56
CA LYS A 439 -7.34 5.33 -4.27
C LYS A 439 -6.37 6.15 -3.44
N ALA A 440 -6.78 7.30 -2.91
CA ALA A 440 -5.93 8.18 -2.10
C ALA A 440 -5.40 7.46 -0.84
N LEU A 441 -6.27 6.72 -0.14
CA LEU A 441 -5.87 5.90 1.01
C LEU A 441 -4.87 4.82 0.61
N GLY A 442 -5.10 4.15 -0.52
CA GLY A 442 -4.18 3.14 -1.07
C GLY A 442 -2.82 3.72 -1.39
N GLU A 443 -2.77 4.81 -2.15
CA GLU A 443 -1.53 5.45 -2.57
C GLU A 443 -0.74 6.00 -1.37
N LEU A 444 -1.37 6.72 -0.44
CA LEU A 444 -0.71 7.28 0.74
C LEU A 444 -0.09 6.22 1.66
N THR A 445 -0.60 5.01 1.63
CA THR A 445 -0.12 3.89 2.46
C THR A 445 0.68 2.85 1.68
N ASN A 446 1.04 3.12 0.41
CA ASN A 446 1.63 2.14 -0.50
C ASN A 446 0.82 0.82 -0.55
N TYR A 447 -0.51 0.95 -0.52
CA TYR A 447 -1.48 -0.16 -0.55
C TYR A 447 -1.36 -1.16 0.61
N ASN A 448 -0.79 -0.77 1.74
CA ASN A 448 -0.79 -1.59 2.95
C ASN A 448 -2.18 -1.57 3.60
N ILE A 449 -2.90 -2.70 3.57
CA ILE A 449 -4.30 -2.77 4.03
C ILE A 449 -4.46 -2.40 5.51
N ARG A 450 -3.51 -2.80 6.37
CA ARG A 450 -3.53 -2.42 7.80
C ARG A 450 -3.49 -0.90 7.96
N SER A 451 -2.60 -0.27 7.22
CA SER A 451 -2.43 1.18 7.21
C SER A 451 -3.63 1.89 6.63
N ILE A 452 -4.22 1.35 5.56
CA ILE A 452 -5.46 1.85 4.96
C ILE A 452 -6.58 1.86 6.00
N MET A 453 -6.79 0.77 6.73
CA MET A 453 -7.84 0.68 7.74
C MET A 453 -7.62 1.67 8.89
N ASN A 454 -6.39 1.81 9.38
CA ASN A 454 -6.05 2.77 10.42
C ASN A 454 -6.24 4.22 9.95
N LEU A 455 -5.78 4.54 8.75
CA LEU A 455 -5.96 5.88 8.18
C LEU A 455 -7.44 6.20 7.92
N SER A 456 -8.21 5.22 7.45
CA SER A 456 -9.66 5.35 7.26
C SER A 456 -10.39 5.62 8.58
N LYS A 457 -10.02 4.90 9.65
CA LYS A 457 -10.54 5.16 10.99
C LYS A 457 -10.26 6.61 11.40
N ARG A 458 -9.02 7.05 11.28
CA ARG A 458 -8.62 8.43 11.60
C ARG A 458 -9.45 9.47 10.85
N VAL A 459 -9.68 9.27 9.56
CA VAL A 459 -10.44 10.21 8.73
C VAL A 459 -11.91 10.22 9.12
N ILE A 460 -12.54 9.05 9.24
CA ILE A 460 -13.98 8.96 9.50
C ILE A 460 -14.36 9.45 10.90
N THR A 461 -13.45 9.31 11.87
CA THR A 461 -13.66 9.80 13.25
C THR A 461 -13.16 11.21 13.47
N SER A 462 -12.56 11.85 12.45
CA SER A 462 -12.05 13.21 12.56
C SER A 462 -13.17 14.24 12.71
N PRO A 463 -13.04 15.17 13.66
CA PRO A 463 -14.00 16.28 13.80
C PRO A 463 -14.11 17.15 12.54
N VAL A 464 -13.09 17.13 11.68
CA VAL A 464 -13.06 17.89 10.41
C VAL A 464 -14.06 17.32 9.40
N MET A 465 -14.25 15.99 9.38
CA MET A 465 -15.18 15.31 8.47
C MET A 465 -16.64 15.62 8.77
N ARG A 466 -16.98 15.83 10.05
CA ARG A 466 -18.36 15.99 10.53
C ARG A 466 -19.29 14.90 10.03
N ILE A 467 -18.86 13.66 10.21
CA ILE A 467 -19.59 12.48 9.72
C ILE A 467 -20.98 12.38 10.32
N GLU A 468 -21.17 12.89 11.54
CA GLU A 468 -22.44 13.00 12.22
C GLU A 468 -23.48 13.78 11.41
N ASP A 469 -23.07 14.83 10.71
CA ASP A 469 -23.98 15.63 9.86
C ASP A 469 -24.53 14.76 8.72
N LEU A 470 -23.70 13.85 8.18
CA LEU A 470 -24.09 12.93 7.11
C LEU A 470 -24.99 11.80 7.61
N ILE A 471 -24.78 11.32 8.84
CA ILE A 471 -25.60 10.26 9.46
C ILE A 471 -26.96 10.81 9.88
N THR A 472 -27.01 12.01 10.45
CA THR A 472 -28.21 12.60 11.04
C THR A 472 -29.09 13.38 10.06
N SER A 473 -28.52 13.93 8.98
CA SER A 473 -29.29 14.71 8.01
C SER A 473 -30.20 13.84 7.15
N TYR A 474 -31.50 14.02 7.29
CA TYR A 474 -32.52 13.33 6.48
C TYR A 474 -32.62 13.85 5.04
N VAL A 475 -31.96 14.97 4.67
CA VAL A 475 -32.32 15.77 3.52
C VAL A 475 -31.20 15.97 2.48
N THR A 476 -29.95 15.83 2.84
CA THR A 476 -28.85 16.12 1.92
C THR A 476 -28.06 14.87 1.55
N THR A 477 -28.31 14.37 0.36
CA THR A 477 -27.46 13.39 -0.36
C THR A 477 -26.26 14.08 -1.02
N GLU A 478 -25.68 15.12 -0.40
CA GLU A 478 -24.47 15.70 -0.96
C GLU A 478 -23.28 14.77 -0.71
N PRO A 479 -22.57 14.35 -1.76
CA PRO A 479 -21.40 13.51 -1.61
C PRO A 479 -20.34 14.23 -0.80
N ILE A 480 -19.53 13.48 -0.05
CA ILE A 480 -18.41 14.04 0.71
C ILE A 480 -17.46 14.76 -0.23
N SER A 481 -17.24 16.04 0.04
CA SER A 481 -16.34 16.86 -0.76
C SER A 481 -14.90 16.35 -0.61
N TYR A 482 -14.19 16.20 -1.72
CA TYR A 482 -12.77 15.87 -1.76
C TYR A 482 -11.94 16.77 -0.84
N THR A 483 -12.25 18.04 -0.80
CA THR A 483 -11.57 19.03 0.06
C THR A 483 -11.67 18.69 1.54
N LYS A 484 -12.87 18.34 2.04
CA LYS A 484 -13.08 17.93 3.43
C LYS A 484 -12.36 16.63 3.76
N PHE A 485 -12.39 15.68 2.84
CA PHE A 485 -11.70 14.40 3.01
C PHE A 485 -10.18 14.61 3.13
N VAL A 486 -9.57 15.39 2.24
CA VAL A 486 -8.13 15.68 2.29
C VAL A 486 -7.77 16.51 3.54
N ASP A 487 -8.60 17.47 3.95
CA ASP A 487 -8.37 18.24 5.18
C ASP A 487 -8.42 17.32 6.43
N ALA A 488 -9.35 16.38 6.49
CA ALA A 488 -9.41 15.38 7.55
C ALA A 488 -8.22 14.42 7.54
N LEU A 489 -7.75 14.02 6.36
CA LEU A 489 -6.52 13.23 6.21
C LEU A 489 -5.30 13.96 6.78
N ILE A 490 -5.17 15.24 6.48
CA ILE A 490 -4.01 16.06 6.88
C ILE A 490 -4.03 16.36 8.38
N ARG A 491 -5.16 16.84 8.88
CA ARG A 491 -5.29 17.34 10.24
C ARG A 491 -5.63 16.26 11.26
N GLY A 492 -6.40 15.25 10.84
CA GLY A 492 -6.94 14.25 11.79
C GLY A 492 -7.82 14.92 12.84
N ASP A 493 -7.40 14.84 14.10
CA ASP A 493 -8.12 15.40 15.26
C ASP A 493 -7.64 16.80 15.66
N TYR A 494 -6.71 17.40 14.92
CA TYR A 494 -6.08 18.64 15.29
C TYR A 494 -6.61 19.86 14.50
N GLU A 495 -6.41 21.06 15.03
CA GLU A 495 -6.79 22.30 14.35
C GLU A 495 -5.90 22.62 13.13
N ALA A 496 -4.67 22.09 13.09
CA ALA A 496 -3.73 22.24 11.99
C ALA A 496 -2.94 20.95 11.78
N TYR A 497 -2.19 20.86 10.69
CA TYR A 497 -1.28 19.74 10.45
C TYR A 497 -0.27 19.58 11.59
N ARG A 498 -0.04 18.35 11.99
CA ARG A 498 0.96 17.99 12.97
C ARG A 498 1.73 16.76 12.50
N THR A 499 3.06 16.80 12.57
CA THR A 499 3.88 15.62 12.41
C THR A 499 3.77 14.75 13.65
N VAL A 500 3.24 13.54 13.53
CA VAL A 500 3.16 12.57 14.61
C VAL A 500 4.36 11.64 14.50
N THR A 501 5.19 11.63 15.55
CA THR A 501 6.35 10.73 15.61
C THR A 501 5.87 9.28 15.68
N GLY A 502 6.37 8.42 14.78
CA GLY A 502 5.96 7.00 14.72
C GLY A 502 4.71 6.72 13.90
N ASP A 503 4.11 7.73 13.26
CA ASP A 503 3.02 7.53 12.31
C ASP A 503 3.60 7.24 10.91
N ASP A 504 3.91 5.98 10.63
CA ASP A 504 4.43 5.51 9.34
C ASP A 504 3.45 5.74 8.17
N PHE A 505 2.23 6.13 8.46
CA PHE A 505 1.11 6.15 7.52
C PHE A 505 0.56 7.55 7.26
N GLY A 506 1.08 8.54 8.01
CA GLY A 506 0.59 9.91 7.94
C GLY A 506 0.99 10.63 6.67
N ILE A 507 0.31 11.75 6.44
CA ILE A 507 0.72 12.77 5.49
C ILE A 507 2.03 13.39 5.98
N ILE A 508 2.98 13.56 5.08
CA ILE A 508 4.31 14.10 5.36
C ILE A 508 4.40 15.49 4.71
N SER A 509 5.02 16.46 5.41
CA SER A 509 5.44 17.68 4.73
C SER A 509 6.63 17.39 3.82
N VAL A 510 6.49 17.68 2.54
CA VAL A 510 7.60 17.60 1.57
C VAL A 510 8.39 18.91 1.47
N PHE A 511 7.91 19.95 2.14
CA PHE A 511 8.60 21.24 2.25
C PHE A 511 9.40 21.25 3.55
N LYS A 512 10.72 21.11 3.44
CA LYS A 512 11.58 21.05 4.63
C LYS A 512 12.59 22.18 4.62
N VAL A 513 12.67 22.89 5.72
CA VAL A 513 13.72 23.87 6.00
C VAL A 513 14.48 23.38 7.24
N TYR A 514 15.78 23.37 7.18
CA TYR A 514 16.64 22.86 8.24
C TYR A 514 17.38 24.01 8.93
N SER A 515 17.47 23.97 10.26
CA SER A 515 18.16 24.98 11.05
C SER A 515 19.68 24.89 10.99
N GLU A 516 20.21 23.71 10.70
CA GLU A 516 21.64 23.43 10.80
C GLU A 516 22.42 23.67 9.51
N LYS A 517 21.75 23.53 8.36
CA LYS A 517 22.31 23.80 7.02
C LYS A 517 21.25 24.33 6.09
N VAL A 518 21.63 25.32 5.31
CA VAL A 518 20.74 25.98 4.36
C VAL A 518 20.77 25.25 3.04
N TYR A 519 19.62 24.75 2.60
CA TYR A 519 19.42 24.21 1.24
C TYR A 519 17.97 24.40 0.79
N SER A 520 17.71 24.14 -0.48
CA SER A 520 16.41 24.36 -1.06
C SER A 520 15.27 23.69 -0.28
N PRO A 521 14.23 24.43 0.10
CA PRO A 521 13.05 23.84 0.73
C PRO A 521 12.26 22.92 -0.21
N LEU A 522 12.52 22.98 -1.53
CA LEU A 522 11.91 22.16 -2.55
C LEU A 522 12.70 20.89 -2.90
N LEU A 523 13.87 20.63 -2.27
CA LEU A 523 14.74 19.53 -2.70
C LEU A 523 14.02 18.17 -2.72
N THR A 524 13.27 17.84 -1.67
CA THR A 524 12.46 16.60 -1.63
C THR A 524 11.49 16.53 -2.81
N LEU A 525 10.80 17.62 -3.09
CA LEU A 525 9.81 17.68 -4.17
C LEU A 525 10.47 17.65 -5.56
N ARG A 526 11.65 18.25 -5.71
CA ARG A 526 12.47 18.16 -6.92
C ARG A 526 12.94 16.74 -7.22
N ILE A 527 13.33 15.98 -6.19
CA ILE A 527 13.68 14.57 -6.34
C ILE A 527 12.44 13.75 -6.74
N LEU A 528 11.29 14.01 -6.12
CA LEU A 528 10.04 13.37 -6.52
C LEU A 528 9.66 13.69 -7.97
N ALA A 529 9.88 14.93 -8.43
CA ALA A 529 9.63 15.32 -9.83
C ALA A 529 10.47 14.51 -10.81
N LEU A 530 11.78 14.38 -10.55
CA LEU A 530 12.69 13.55 -11.36
C LEU A 530 12.23 12.10 -11.41
N LEU A 531 12.00 11.48 -10.25
CA LEU A 531 11.64 10.06 -10.17
C LEU A 531 10.24 9.79 -10.76
N ARG A 532 9.32 10.76 -10.67
CA ARG A 532 8.02 10.70 -11.33
C ARG A 532 8.18 10.72 -12.85
N ALA A 533 9.00 11.61 -13.38
CA ALA A 533 9.28 11.69 -14.83
C ALA A 533 9.87 10.37 -15.36
N ILE A 534 10.83 9.79 -14.62
CA ILE A 534 11.43 8.49 -14.97
C ILE A 534 10.38 7.37 -14.92
N ARG A 535 9.51 7.35 -13.93
CA ARG A 535 8.44 6.35 -13.84
C ARG A 535 7.45 6.43 -15.00
N ILE A 536 7.14 7.63 -15.47
CA ILE A 536 6.20 7.85 -16.59
C ILE A 536 6.85 7.47 -17.92
N SER A 537 8.12 7.82 -18.14
CA SER A 537 8.82 7.54 -19.39
C SER A 537 9.31 6.10 -19.52
N GLY A 538 9.56 5.40 -18.39
CA GLY A 538 10.09 4.04 -18.35
C GLY A 538 9.09 3.00 -18.84
N ARG A 539 9.47 2.13 -19.78
CA ARG A 539 8.65 1.09 -20.39
C ARG A 539 8.54 -0.14 -19.50
N ASP A 540 9.63 -0.51 -18.86
CA ASP A 540 9.71 -1.66 -17.96
C ASP A 540 10.14 -1.27 -16.55
N VAL A 541 10.25 -2.26 -15.66
CA VAL A 541 10.61 -2.04 -14.25
C VAL A 541 12.01 -1.47 -14.11
N ASP A 542 12.94 -1.90 -14.94
CA ASP A 542 14.34 -1.48 -14.85
C ASP A 542 14.52 -0.02 -15.29
N GLU A 543 13.83 0.40 -16.36
CA GLU A 543 13.81 1.78 -16.85
C GLU A 543 13.11 2.76 -15.90
N ARG A 544 12.20 2.27 -15.04
CA ARG A 544 11.52 3.08 -14.01
C ARG A 544 12.37 3.36 -12.78
N HIS A 545 13.60 2.86 -12.75
CA HIS A 545 14.55 3.02 -11.65
C HIS A 545 15.80 3.76 -12.14
N ILE A 546 16.33 4.63 -11.31
CA ILE A 546 17.58 5.36 -11.53
C ILE A 546 18.59 5.02 -10.45
N SER A 547 19.89 4.95 -10.77
CA SER A 547 20.92 4.76 -9.73
C SER A 547 21.01 6.00 -8.82
N VAL A 548 21.38 5.79 -7.57
CA VAL A 548 21.67 6.86 -6.62
C VAL A 548 22.72 7.80 -7.21
N TYR A 549 23.79 7.24 -7.78
CA TYR A 549 24.84 8.00 -8.44
C TYR A 549 24.32 8.92 -9.56
N SER A 550 23.48 8.39 -10.45
CA SER A 550 22.90 9.21 -11.54
C SER A 550 21.96 10.30 -11.01
N SER A 551 21.20 9.99 -9.94
CA SER A 551 20.33 10.98 -9.27
C SER A 551 21.15 12.10 -8.62
N VAL A 552 22.23 11.76 -7.93
CA VAL A 552 23.14 12.74 -7.31
C VAL A 552 23.78 13.63 -8.38
N ASN A 553 24.34 13.06 -9.45
CA ASN A 553 24.94 13.84 -10.56
C ASN A 553 23.93 14.76 -11.25
N TYR A 554 22.67 14.32 -11.37
CA TYR A 554 21.61 15.16 -11.91
C TYR A 554 21.40 16.44 -11.10
N PHE A 555 21.34 16.32 -9.75
CA PHE A 555 21.17 17.48 -8.89
C PHE A 555 22.46 18.29 -8.70
N GLU A 556 23.63 17.65 -8.76
CA GLU A 556 24.91 18.35 -8.80
C GLU A 556 25.01 19.26 -10.02
N ALA A 557 24.51 18.80 -11.19
CA ALA A 557 24.44 19.62 -12.40
C ALA A 557 23.47 20.82 -12.26
N LEU A 558 22.55 20.79 -11.32
CA LEU A 558 21.68 21.91 -10.95
C LEU A 558 22.26 22.79 -9.82
N GLY A 559 23.44 22.48 -9.33
CA GLY A 559 24.13 23.25 -8.27
C GLY A 559 23.85 22.80 -6.84
N VAL A 560 23.16 21.66 -6.65
CA VAL A 560 22.85 21.12 -5.32
C VAL A 560 24.05 20.32 -4.80
N ASP A 561 24.41 20.54 -3.53
CA ASP A 561 25.48 19.79 -2.85
C ASP A 561 25.13 18.29 -2.75
N VAL A 562 26.09 17.44 -3.10
CA VAL A 562 25.99 15.97 -3.11
C VAL A 562 25.51 15.43 -1.75
N VAL A 563 26.08 15.95 -0.65
CA VAL A 563 25.74 15.49 0.72
C VAL A 563 24.27 15.76 1.05
N HIS A 564 23.74 16.89 0.59
CA HIS A 564 22.32 17.22 0.81
C HIS A 564 21.39 16.29 0.01
N VAL A 565 21.75 15.97 -1.23
CA VAL A 565 20.98 15.02 -2.05
C VAL A 565 20.98 13.63 -1.40
N GLN A 566 22.14 13.12 -1.00
CA GLN A 566 22.26 11.81 -0.36
C GLN A 566 21.46 11.73 0.95
N LYS A 567 21.56 12.78 1.80
CA LYS A 567 20.78 12.87 3.05
C LYS A 567 19.28 12.88 2.75
N CYS A 568 18.84 13.67 1.78
CA CYS A 568 17.44 13.75 1.39
C CYS A 568 16.92 12.41 0.87
N LEU A 569 17.68 11.70 0.02
CA LEU A 569 17.34 10.37 -0.45
C LEU A 569 17.19 9.36 0.69
N ALA A 570 18.11 9.35 1.65
CA ALA A 570 18.03 8.47 2.82
C ALA A 570 16.78 8.74 3.68
N GLU A 571 16.44 10.01 3.91
CA GLU A 571 15.21 10.40 4.60
C GLU A 571 13.96 9.98 3.81
N MET A 572 13.94 10.15 2.48
CA MET A 572 12.82 9.76 1.64
C MET A 572 12.58 8.25 1.65
N VAL A 573 13.64 7.43 1.74
CA VAL A 573 13.51 5.97 1.92
C VAL A 573 12.91 5.66 3.29
N SER A 574 13.39 6.30 4.36
CA SER A 574 12.91 6.05 5.72
C SER A 574 11.41 6.31 5.89
N VAL A 575 10.88 7.32 5.20
CA VAL A 575 9.45 7.68 5.20
C VAL A 575 8.67 7.05 4.05
N ARG A 576 9.31 6.16 3.27
CA ARG A 576 8.71 5.39 2.16
C ARG A 576 8.13 6.24 1.03
N LEU A 577 8.68 7.41 0.75
CA LEU A 577 8.36 8.20 -0.45
C LEU A 577 9.03 7.63 -1.69
N ILE A 578 10.18 7.02 -1.50
CA ILE A 578 10.94 6.29 -2.53
C ILE A 578 11.34 4.92 -1.99
N GLU A 579 11.65 4.01 -2.88
CA GLU A 579 12.07 2.66 -2.53
C GLU A 579 13.30 2.25 -3.34
N PRO A 580 14.22 1.46 -2.74
CA PRO A 580 15.30 0.85 -3.49
C PRO A 580 14.77 -0.32 -4.34
N TYR A 581 15.40 -0.57 -5.49
CA TYR A 581 15.11 -1.72 -6.36
C TYR A 581 15.32 -3.05 -5.60
N ASP A 582 16.36 -3.11 -4.78
CA ASP A 582 16.59 -4.20 -3.87
C ASP A 582 15.93 -3.89 -2.51
N PRO A 583 14.79 -4.48 -2.20
CA PRO A 583 14.06 -4.18 -0.97
C PRO A 583 14.78 -4.65 0.31
N SER A 584 15.84 -5.46 0.18
CA SER A 584 16.63 -5.92 1.33
C SER A 584 17.63 -4.89 1.85
N VAL A 585 17.89 -3.84 1.08
CA VAL A 585 18.88 -2.82 1.41
C VAL A 585 18.32 -1.83 2.42
N SER A 586 19.07 -1.61 3.51
CA SER A 586 18.74 -0.63 4.55
C SER A 586 19.49 0.70 4.37
N VAL A 587 20.66 0.68 3.74
CA VAL A 587 21.51 1.86 3.51
C VAL A 587 21.76 1.99 2.01
N LEU A 588 21.46 3.16 1.46
CA LEU A 588 21.66 3.45 0.04
C LEU A 588 23.17 3.57 -0.27
N SER A 589 23.61 2.91 -1.33
CA SER A 589 24.92 3.09 -1.95
C SER A 589 24.78 3.61 -3.38
N ASP A 590 25.84 4.17 -3.95
CA ASP A 590 25.80 4.84 -5.25
C ASP A 590 25.29 3.97 -6.40
N ASN A 591 25.59 2.67 -6.37
CA ASN A 591 25.20 1.72 -7.43
C ASN A 591 23.75 1.22 -7.30
N GLN A 592 23.08 1.52 -6.20
CA GLN A 592 21.71 1.09 -6.03
C GLN A 592 20.76 1.92 -6.86
N LYS A 593 19.75 1.25 -7.41
CA LYS A 593 18.66 1.89 -8.12
C LYS A 593 17.51 2.20 -7.16
N ILE A 594 16.86 3.33 -7.38
CA ILE A 594 15.72 3.83 -6.60
C ILE A 594 14.57 4.21 -7.51
N ALA A 595 13.35 4.14 -7.00
CA ALA A 595 12.14 4.58 -7.68
C ALA A 595 11.17 5.29 -6.73
N ILE A 596 10.26 6.07 -7.29
CA ILE A 596 9.18 6.71 -6.55
C ILE A 596 8.10 5.66 -6.19
N THR A 597 7.65 5.66 -4.94
CA THR A 597 6.52 4.83 -4.48
C THR A 597 5.18 5.47 -4.81
N TYR A 598 4.08 4.75 -4.56
CA TYR A 598 2.73 5.35 -4.63
C TYR A 598 2.54 6.47 -3.62
N LYS A 599 3.11 6.33 -2.40
CA LYS A 599 3.10 7.40 -1.39
C LYS A 599 3.86 8.63 -1.89
N GLY A 600 4.99 8.43 -2.56
CA GLY A 600 5.75 9.54 -3.17
C GLY A 600 4.95 10.25 -4.26
N LEU A 601 4.28 9.51 -5.14
CA LEU A 601 3.39 10.09 -6.18
C LEU A 601 2.24 10.89 -5.56
N ALA A 602 1.57 10.32 -4.55
CA ALA A 602 0.48 11.01 -3.86
C ALA A 602 0.95 12.31 -3.20
N HIS A 603 2.13 12.32 -2.57
CA HIS A 603 2.68 13.54 -1.96
C HIS A 603 3.13 14.57 -3.00
N TYR A 604 3.66 14.13 -4.15
CA TYR A 604 3.92 15.05 -5.26
C TYR A 604 2.64 15.73 -5.74
N ASP A 605 1.58 14.95 -5.98
CA ASP A 605 0.29 15.50 -6.42
C ASP A 605 -0.37 16.39 -5.34
N LEU A 606 -0.27 16.03 -4.07
CA LEU A 606 -0.72 16.88 -2.97
C LEU A 606 0.04 18.21 -2.94
N ALA A 607 1.35 18.19 -3.07
CA ALA A 607 2.19 19.39 -2.99
C ALA A 607 2.04 20.33 -4.19
N THR A 608 1.76 19.79 -5.38
CA THR A 608 1.71 20.58 -6.63
C THR A 608 0.29 20.96 -7.04
N ARG A 609 -0.74 20.23 -6.57
CA ARG A 609 -2.12 20.37 -7.06
C ARG A 609 -3.16 20.56 -5.98
N ASN A 610 -2.87 20.24 -4.71
CA ASN A 610 -3.87 20.29 -3.65
C ASN A 610 -3.73 21.55 -2.80
N SER A 611 -4.70 22.44 -2.92
CA SER A 611 -4.70 23.73 -2.21
C SER A 611 -4.82 23.60 -0.68
N VAL A 612 -5.46 22.53 -0.19
CA VAL A 612 -5.61 22.28 1.25
C VAL A 612 -4.27 21.83 1.84
N TYR A 613 -3.62 20.86 1.19
CA TYR A 613 -2.30 20.43 1.60
C TYR A 613 -1.31 21.59 1.61
N PHE A 614 -1.25 22.35 0.52
CA PHE A 614 -0.34 23.48 0.40
C PHE A 614 -0.59 24.55 1.48
N TYR A 615 -1.86 24.84 1.78
CA TYR A 615 -2.24 25.77 2.85
C TYR A 615 -1.83 25.27 4.23
N GLN A 616 -2.09 24.00 4.56
CA GLN A 616 -1.70 23.42 5.84
C GLN A 616 -0.18 23.38 6.03
N MET A 617 0.56 23.05 4.97
CA MET A 617 2.03 23.09 4.99
C MET A 617 2.54 24.52 5.16
N ALA A 618 1.92 25.51 4.51
CA ALA A 618 2.29 26.92 4.68
C ALA A 618 2.17 27.41 6.12
N LEU A 619 1.19 26.92 6.86
CA LEU A 619 1.00 27.28 8.28
C LEU A 619 2.02 26.62 9.21
N THR A 620 2.49 25.43 8.86
CA THR A 620 3.21 24.53 9.75
C THR A 620 4.66 24.24 9.34
N THR A 621 5.13 24.77 8.22
CA THR A 621 6.53 24.74 7.82
C THR A 621 7.28 25.90 8.47
N ALA A 622 8.41 25.61 9.08
CA ALA A 622 9.31 26.62 9.60
C ALA A 622 9.99 27.36 8.45
N LEU A 623 10.01 28.68 8.48
CA LEU A 623 10.56 29.55 7.44
C LEU A 623 11.84 30.23 7.90
N SER A 624 12.80 30.41 7.02
CA SER A 624 14.03 31.16 7.25
C SER A 624 13.80 32.68 7.26
N ASP A 625 12.67 33.12 6.66
CA ASP A 625 12.27 34.52 6.64
C ASP A 625 11.20 34.85 7.70
N PRO A 626 11.57 35.55 8.80
CA PRO A 626 10.64 35.93 9.86
C PRO A 626 9.51 36.89 9.38
N GLU A 627 9.77 37.71 8.37
CA GLU A 627 8.78 38.64 7.86
C GLU A 627 7.62 37.89 7.17
N THR A 628 7.96 36.95 6.28
CA THR A 628 6.95 36.10 5.65
C THR A 628 6.19 35.27 6.68
N ALA A 629 6.87 34.69 7.69
CA ALA A 629 6.21 33.95 8.75
C ALA A 629 5.21 34.82 9.54
N ASN A 630 5.58 36.05 9.91
CA ASN A 630 4.73 36.99 10.63
C ASN A 630 3.54 37.46 9.77
N ASN A 631 3.76 37.69 8.48
CA ASN A 631 2.70 38.06 7.53
C ASN A 631 1.65 36.96 7.40
N ILE A 632 2.08 35.70 7.27
CA ILE A 632 1.19 34.54 7.24
C ILE A 632 0.41 34.42 8.55
N ALA A 633 1.09 34.50 9.70
CA ALA A 633 0.47 34.42 11.02
C ALA A 633 -0.58 35.53 11.27
N SER A 634 -0.25 36.78 10.91
CA SER A 634 -1.13 37.92 11.07
C SER A 634 -2.40 37.78 10.22
N TYR A 635 -2.24 37.30 9.00
CA TYR A 635 -3.36 37.11 8.08
C TYR A 635 -4.26 35.96 8.48
N TYR A 636 -3.66 34.86 8.98
CA TYR A 636 -4.40 33.73 9.54
C TYR A 636 -5.29 34.13 10.72
N LYS A 637 -4.80 35.01 11.59
CA LYS A 637 -5.53 35.52 12.76
C LYS A 637 -6.53 36.66 12.42
N SER A 638 -6.59 37.10 11.18
CA SER A 638 -7.48 38.19 10.77
C SER A 638 -8.95 37.74 10.69
N ASN A 639 -9.87 38.65 10.84
CA ASN A 639 -11.32 38.42 10.68
C ASN A 639 -11.78 38.42 9.20
N LYS A 640 -10.89 38.09 8.27
CA LYS A 640 -11.22 38.06 6.86
C LYS A 640 -11.92 36.72 6.48
N PRO A 641 -12.63 36.69 5.34
CA PRO A 641 -13.22 35.48 4.83
C PRO A 641 -12.18 34.39 4.66
N PHE A 642 -12.51 33.13 5.00
CA PHE A 642 -11.59 31.98 4.95
C PHE A 642 -10.94 31.82 3.56
N GLY A 643 -11.69 32.07 2.48
CA GLY A 643 -11.16 32.04 1.12
C GLY A 643 -10.04 33.04 0.85
N GLU A 644 -10.16 34.26 1.39
CA GLU A 644 -9.11 35.29 1.29
C GLU A 644 -7.87 34.88 2.10
N ILE A 645 -8.08 34.37 3.32
CA ILE A 645 -6.99 33.93 4.20
C ILE A 645 -6.19 32.82 3.48
N THR A 646 -6.88 31.81 2.98
CA THR A 646 -6.21 30.67 2.32
C THR A 646 -5.48 31.09 1.05
N ALA A 647 -6.04 31.98 0.25
CA ALA A 647 -5.42 32.52 -0.95
C ALA A 647 -4.13 33.28 -0.63
N TYR A 648 -4.22 34.22 0.35
CA TYR A 648 -3.05 34.99 0.77
C TYR A 648 -1.92 34.14 1.32
N VAL A 649 -2.25 33.18 2.22
CA VAL A 649 -1.27 32.29 2.84
C VAL A 649 -0.55 31.45 1.78
N ARG A 650 -1.29 30.86 0.84
CA ARG A 650 -0.73 30.08 -0.26
C ARG A 650 0.18 30.92 -1.16
N LYS A 651 -0.26 32.13 -1.50
CA LYS A 651 0.54 33.06 -2.31
C LYS A 651 1.87 33.38 -1.64
N ARG A 652 1.85 33.80 -0.38
CA ARG A 652 3.08 34.15 0.35
C ARG A 652 4.02 32.96 0.53
N PHE A 653 3.49 31.79 0.79
CA PHE A 653 4.28 30.58 0.91
C PHE A 653 4.90 30.17 -0.42
N SER A 654 4.16 30.22 -1.52
CA SER A 654 4.69 29.94 -2.87
C SER A 654 5.82 30.91 -3.25
N GLU A 655 5.63 32.22 -3.04
CA GLU A 655 6.65 33.24 -3.28
C GLU A 655 7.90 32.98 -2.47
N TYR A 656 7.77 32.62 -1.18
CA TYR A 656 8.88 32.26 -0.31
C TYR A 656 9.63 31.00 -0.83
N LEU A 657 8.89 29.94 -1.15
CA LEU A 657 9.50 28.69 -1.63
C LEU A 657 10.32 28.89 -2.90
N LEU A 658 9.79 29.63 -3.86
CA LEU A 658 10.48 29.92 -5.12
C LEU A 658 11.70 30.83 -4.91
N PHE A 659 11.60 31.81 -4.05
CA PHE A 659 12.69 32.71 -3.72
C PHE A 659 13.84 31.99 -3.01
N GLU A 660 13.53 31.18 -2.01
CA GLU A 660 14.55 30.40 -1.28
C GLU A 660 15.18 29.33 -2.17
N ASP A 661 14.38 28.63 -2.98
CA ASP A 661 14.87 27.59 -3.88
C ASP A 661 15.86 28.15 -4.93
N ALA A 662 15.56 29.32 -5.49
CA ALA A 662 16.41 29.95 -6.49
C ALA A 662 17.82 30.33 -5.99
N LYS A 663 18.03 30.41 -4.67
CA LYS A 663 19.35 30.64 -4.08
C LYS A 663 20.27 29.42 -4.18
N PHE A 664 19.70 28.21 -4.31
CA PHE A 664 20.47 26.95 -4.22
C PHE A 664 20.39 26.12 -5.48
N VAL A 665 19.36 26.28 -6.28
CA VAL A 665 19.09 25.41 -7.42
C VAL A 665 18.88 26.22 -8.69
N SER A 666 19.59 25.86 -9.75
CA SER A 666 19.36 26.43 -11.08
C SER A 666 17.94 26.12 -11.57
N SER A 667 17.30 27.05 -12.25
CA SER A 667 15.96 26.87 -12.81
C SER A 667 15.88 25.73 -13.84
N GLY A 668 16.99 25.40 -14.52
CA GLY A 668 17.04 24.32 -15.53
C GLY A 668 16.41 24.65 -16.88
N HIS A 669 16.03 25.91 -17.13
CA HIS A 669 15.28 26.32 -18.33
C HIS A 669 15.97 26.01 -19.67
N ASP A 670 17.29 25.89 -19.68
CA ASP A 670 18.07 25.79 -20.92
C ASP A 670 18.36 24.36 -21.38
N ARG A 671 17.85 23.34 -20.68
CA ARG A 671 18.14 21.94 -21.00
C ARG A 671 16.92 21.06 -20.89
N GLU A 672 16.58 20.35 -21.95
CA GLU A 672 15.47 19.40 -22.04
C GLU A 672 15.48 18.36 -20.89
N GLN A 673 16.66 17.91 -20.46
CA GLN A 673 16.80 16.96 -19.34
C GLN A 673 16.23 17.47 -17.99
N PHE A 674 16.00 18.79 -17.83
CA PHE A 674 15.48 19.42 -16.63
C PHE A 674 14.01 19.87 -16.76
N GLU A 675 13.31 19.48 -17.82
CA GLU A 675 11.92 19.88 -18.07
C GLU A 675 11.00 19.61 -16.88
N CYS A 676 11.13 18.45 -16.24
CA CYS A 676 10.34 18.10 -15.04
C CYS A 676 10.56 19.07 -13.87
N GLN A 677 11.73 19.72 -13.77
CA GLN A 677 12.01 20.74 -12.75
C GLN A 677 11.34 22.05 -13.10
N VAL A 678 11.31 22.42 -14.38
CA VAL A 678 10.62 23.62 -14.86
C VAL A 678 9.11 23.48 -14.67
N GLU A 679 8.55 22.29 -14.97
CA GLU A 679 7.13 21.99 -14.69
C GLU A 679 6.80 22.13 -13.20
N LEU A 680 7.64 21.57 -12.34
CA LEU A 680 7.47 21.68 -10.89
C LEU A 680 7.39 23.14 -10.43
N LEU A 681 8.35 23.98 -10.86
CA LEU A 681 8.36 25.40 -10.48
C LEU A 681 7.13 26.14 -10.99
N ARG A 682 6.63 25.79 -12.19
CA ARG A 682 5.38 26.31 -12.73
C ARG A 682 4.19 25.93 -11.84
N ASP A 683 4.12 24.65 -11.41
CA ASP A 683 3.04 24.16 -10.53
C ASP A 683 3.06 24.88 -9.16
N ILE A 684 4.24 25.07 -8.56
CA ILE A 684 4.37 25.84 -7.30
C ILE A 684 3.99 27.30 -7.51
N LYS A 685 4.40 27.92 -8.61
CA LYS A 685 4.07 29.32 -8.95
C LYS A 685 2.55 29.52 -9.13
N ALA A 686 1.82 28.49 -9.57
CA ALA A 686 0.37 28.55 -9.74
C ALA A 686 -0.37 28.86 -8.43
N PHE A 687 0.18 28.52 -7.27
CA PHE A 687 -0.40 28.86 -5.96
C PHE A 687 -0.25 30.37 -5.60
N ALA A 688 0.69 31.08 -6.25
CA ALA A 688 0.87 32.53 -6.06
C ALA A 688 -0.12 33.39 -6.88
N ILE A 689 -0.80 32.79 -7.86
CA ILE A 689 -1.74 33.52 -8.71
C ILE A 689 -3.08 33.63 -8.02
N ASP A 690 -3.46 34.87 -7.70
CA ASP A 690 -4.73 35.22 -7.04
C ASP A 690 -5.88 35.01 -8.05
N ARG A 691 -6.69 34.00 -7.86
CA ARG A 691 -7.95 33.82 -8.60
C ARG A 691 -9.09 34.25 -7.70
N ASN A 692 -9.46 35.50 -7.84
CA ASN A 692 -10.64 36.05 -7.18
C ASN A 692 -11.92 35.35 -7.66
N GLY A 693 -12.57 34.69 -6.72
CA GLY A 693 -14.00 34.48 -6.68
C GLY A 693 -14.59 33.40 -7.61
N GLY A 694 -14.90 32.25 -7.03
CA GLY A 694 -15.82 31.31 -7.61
C GLY A 694 -15.54 29.87 -7.20
N ASN A 695 -16.52 29.23 -6.64
CA ASN A 695 -16.54 27.79 -6.31
C ASN A 695 -15.94 26.94 -7.41
N GLY A 696 -14.88 26.15 -7.09
CA GLY A 696 -14.34 25.14 -7.99
C GLY A 696 -13.36 25.70 -9.04
N ALA A 697 -12.29 26.40 -8.61
CA ALA A 697 -11.23 26.81 -9.54
C ALA A 697 -10.46 25.59 -10.07
N ILE A 698 -10.70 25.28 -11.31
CA ILE A 698 -9.97 24.32 -12.14
C ILE A 698 -8.54 24.83 -12.34
N PRO A 699 -7.49 24.02 -12.22
CA PRO A 699 -6.11 24.43 -12.45
C PRO A 699 -5.89 25.01 -13.86
N ASP A 700 -5.03 26.03 -14.00
CA ASP A 700 -4.73 26.67 -15.29
C ASP A 700 -4.09 25.74 -16.33
N ASN A 701 -3.61 24.57 -15.93
CA ASN A 701 -3.20 23.53 -16.87
C ASN A 701 -4.31 23.14 -17.86
N ILE A 702 -5.56 23.37 -17.51
CA ILE A 702 -6.67 23.04 -18.41
C ILE A 702 -6.79 24.05 -19.54
N THR A 703 -6.42 25.31 -19.32
CA THR A 703 -6.46 26.31 -20.39
C THR A 703 -5.43 26.07 -21.49
N SER A 704 -4.30 25.42 -21.18
CA SER A 704 -3.31 25.01 -22.19
C SER A 704 -3.80 23.86 -23.08
N PHE A 705 -4.78 23.08 -22.59
CA PHE A 705 -5.38 21.97 -23.34
C PHE A 705 -6.70 22.35 -24.04
N LEU A 706 -7.13 23.63 -23.95
CA LEU A 706 -8.33 24.07 -24.66
C LEU A 706 -8.10 24.01 -26.19
N GLY A 707 -8.93 23.19 -26.83
CA GLY A 707 -8.82 22.94 -28.26
C GLY A 707 -7.84 21.85 -28.68
N GLU A 708 -7.08 21.27 -27.73
CA GLU A 708 -6.24 20.11 -28.03
C GLU A 708 -7.05 18.81 -28.02
N ARG A 709 -6.63 17.86 -28.84
CA ARG A 709 -7.19 16.53 -28.91
C ARG A 709 -6.60 15.64 -27.83
N LEU A 710 -7.42 15.26 -26.85
CA LEU A 710 -7.02 14.48 -25.68
C LEU A 710 -7.67 13.11 -25.67
N VAL A 711 -7.11 12.18 -24.92
CA VAL A 711 -7.69 10.87 -24.67
C VAL A 711 -8.34 10.87 -23.29
N GLY A 712 -9.64 10.56 -23.25
CA GLY A 712 -10.37 10.49 -21.99
C GLY A 712 -11.16 9.20 -21.84
N GLU A 713 -11.31 8.72 -20.60
CA GLU A 713 -12.15 7.56 -20.25
C GLU A 713 -13.47 8.09 -19.67
N VAL A 714 -14.61 7.67 -20.21
CA VAL A 714 -15.94 8.00 -19.68
C VAL A 714 -16.09 7.28 -18.34
N GLU A 715 -16.06 8.00 -17.23
CA GLU A 715 -16.21 7.39 -15.91
C GLU A 715 -17.66 7.18 -15.53
N ARG A 716 -18.51 8.09 -15.94
CA ARG A 716 -19.95 8.01 -15.70
C ARG A 716 -20.71 8.72 -16.81
N TYR A 717 -21.73 8.07 -17.34
CA TYR A 717 -22.72 8.67 -18.25
C TYR A 717 -24.13 8.26 -17.83
N ASP A 718 -25.00 9.26 -17.67
CA ASP A 718 -26.43 9.08 -17.38
C ASP A 718 -27.21 9.34 -18.66
N PRO A 719 -27.68 8.29 -19.37
CA PRO A 719 -28.37 8.46 -20.65
C PRO A 719 -29.78 9.08 -20.52
N GLU A 720 -30.43 9.03 -19.33
CA GLU A 720 -31.71 9.65 -19.10
C GLU A 720 -31.62 11.17 -18.92
N LYS A 721 -30.53 11.64 -18.37
CA LYS A 721 -30.28 13.06 -18.13
C LYS A 721 -29.29 13.67 -19.11
N ASP A 722 -28.75 12.85 -20.00
CA ASP A 722 -27.83 13.22 -21.08
C ASP A 722 -26.59 13.96 -20.63
N TYR A 723 -26.01 13.59 -19.49
CA TYR A 723 -24.75 14.15 -19.02
C TYR A 723 -23.81 13.09 -18.45
N GLY A 724 -22.53 13.42 -18.43
CA GLY A 724 -21.50 12.53 -17.90
C GLY A 724 -20.20 13.25 -17.55
N PHE A 725 -19.22 12.44 -17.20
CA PHE A 725 -17.87 12.88 -16.89
C PHE A 725 -16.86 12.04 -17.66
N VAL A 726 -15.89 12.72 -18.27
CA VAL A 726 -14.72 12.10 -18.92
C VAL A 726 -13.53 12.37 -18.05
N TYR A 727 -12.85 11.31 -17.61
CA TYR A 727 -11.56 11.42 -16.97
C TYR A 727 -10.48 11.59 -18.03
N VAL A 728 -9.82 12.72 -18.04
CA VAL A 728 -8.73 13.02 -18.95
C VAL A 728 -7.41 12.82 -18.21
N LYS A 729 -6.63 11.84 -18.65
CA LYS A 729 -5.41 11.41 -17.97
C LYS A 729 -4.37 12.53 -17.86
N GLU A 730 -4.23 13.34 -18.90
CA GLU A 730 -3.33 14.48 -18.99
C GLU A 730 -3.68 15.56 -17.96
N LEU A 731 -4.94 15.66 -17.60
CA LEU A 731 -5.43 16.61 -16.60
C LEU A 731 -5.45 16.03 -15.19
N GLY A 732 -5.53 14.70 -15.06
CA GLY A 732 -5.76 14.03 -13.79
C GLY A 732 -7.14 14.32 -13.17
N HIS A 733 -8.09 14.85 -13.95
CA HIS A 733 -9.41 15.28 -13.50
C HIS A 733 -10.53 14.81 -14.42
N GLN A 734 -11.73 14.73 -13.84
CA GLN A 734 -12.98 14.53 -14.57
C GLN A 734 -13.44 15.87 -15.18
N VAL A 735 -13.83 15.83 -16.44
CA VAL A 735 -14.40 16.97 -17.15
C VAL A 735 -15.85 16.66 -17.48
N TYR A 736 -16.74 17.59 -17.11
CA TYR A 736 -18.18 17.47 -17.39
C TYR A 736 -18.48 17.55 -18.87
N PHE A 737 -19.44 16.75 -19.32
CA PHE A 737 -20.05 16.91 -20.64
C PHE A 737 -21.56 16.70 -20.57
N LYS A 738 -22.26 17.32 -21.51
CA LYS A 738 -23.65 17.01 -21.83
C LYS A 738 -23.70 16.70 -23.31
N LEU A 739 -24.08 15.46 -23.65
CA LEU A 739 -23.92 14.94 -25.02
C LEU A 739 -24.63 15.80 -26.06
N ALA A 740 -25.81 16.35 -25.70
CA ALA A 740 -26.54 17.30 -26.54
C ALA A 740 -25.78 18.59 -26.86
N ASN A 741 -24.80 18.96 -26.03
CA ASN A 741 -24.01 20.21 -26.18
C ASN A 741 -22.59 19.93 -26.73
N VAL A 742 -22.27 18.66 -26.97
CA VAL A 742 -20.97 18.22 -27.44
C VAL A 742 -21.02 18.00 -28.96
N GLU A 743 -20.08 18.57 -29.69
CA GLU A 743 -19.90 18.29 -31.12
C GLU A 743 -19.44 16.83 -31.28
N SER A 744 -20.39 15.90 -31.50
CA SER A 744 -20.07 14.48 -31.67
C SER A 744 -20.11 14.10 -33.15
N LYS A 745 -19.02 13.49 -33.66
CA LYS A 745 -18.95 12.92 -34.97
C LYS A 745 -19.26 11.42 -34.91
N GLY A 746 -20.57 11.06 -35.14
CA GLY A 746 -20.96 9.68 -35.27
C GLY A 746 -21.02 8.88 -33.96
N ILE A 747 -21.20 9.55 -32.82
CA ILE A 747 -21.40 8.93 -31.52
C ILE A 747 -22.81 9.21 -31.04
N ASP A 748 -23.65 8.18 -31.09
CA ASP A 748 -25.05 8.27 -30.67
C ASP A 748 -25.25 7.90 -29.20
N SER A 749 -24.29 7.22 -28.58
CA SER A 749 -24.33 6.83 -27.16
C SER A 749 -22.93 6.59 -26.61
N LEU A 750 -22.76 6.91 -25.34
CA LEU A 750 -21.56 6.65 -24.55
C LEU A 750 -21.90 5.70 -23.39
N TYR A 751 -20.91 4.96 -22.95
CA TYR A 751 -21.03 4.07 -21.80
C TYR A 751 -19.85 4.27 -20.85
N ASP A 752 -20.07 3.93 -19.59
CA ASP A 752 -19.00 3.94 -18.57
C ASP A 752 -17.82 3.10 -19.05
N SER A 753 -16.61 3.63 -18.90
CA SER A 753 -15.33 3.07 -19.36
C SER A 753 -15.08 3.13 -20.88
N ASP A 754 -15.88 3.86 -21.66
CA ASP A 754 -15.52 4.17 -23.05
C ASP A 754 -14.28 5.08 -23.08
N VAL A 755 -13.30 4.73 -23.90
CA VAL A 755 -12.13 5.59 -24.13
C VAL A 755 -12.32 6.35 -25.43
N VAL A 756 -12.36 7.65 -25.32
CA VAL A 756 -12.72 8.56 -26.42
C VAL A 756 -11.65 9.61 -26.69
N TYR A 757 -11.57 10.05 -27.94
CA TYR A 757 -10.86 11.29 -28.26
C TYR A 757 -11.80 12.47 -27.99
N CYS A 758 -11.37 13.41 -27.17
CA CYS A 758 -12.16 14.58 -26.83
C CYS A 758 -11.34 15.86 -26.90
N THR A 759 -12.01 16.99 -27.18
CA THR A 759 -11.43 18.32 -27.02
C THR A 759 -12.15 19.07 -25.91
N LEU A 760 -11.38 19.92 -25.21
CA LEU A 760 -11.90 20.70 -24.12
C LEU A 760 -12.23 22.12 -24.56
N GLY A 761 -13.23 22.72 -23.95
CA GLY A 761 -13.62 24.08 -24.18
C GLY A 761 -14.04 24.81 -22.90
N GLN A 762 -14.15 26.13 -22.99
CA GLN A 762 -14.64 26.93 -21.87
C GLN A 762 -16.17 26.93 -21.86
N GLY A 763 -16.76 26.47 -20.76
CA GLY A 763 -18.19 26.55 -20.47
C GLY A 763 -18.51 27.63 -19.45
N GLU A 764 -19.81 27.87 -19.19
CA GLU A 764 -20.26 28.90 -18.23
C GLU A 764 -19.80 28.66 -16.79
N LYS A 765 -19.63 27.39 -16.39
CA LYS A 765 -19.24 27.00 -15.02
C LYS A 765 -17.82 26.42 -14.92
N GLY A 766 -17.01 26.54 -15.98
CA GLY A 766 -15.65 25.97 -16.02
C GLY A 766 -15.39 25.22 -17.33
N VAL A 767 -14.32 24.41 -17.35
CA VAL A 767 -13.97 23.63 -18.54
C VAL A 767 -14.95 22.47 -18.72
N VAL A 768 -15.36 22.27 -19.96
CA VAL A 768 -16.27 21.19 -20.38
C VAL A 768 -15.69 20.47 -21.58
N VAL A 769 -16.12 19.27 -21.83
CA VAL A 769 -15.83 18.59 -23.11
C VAL A 769 -16.64 19.30 -24.21
N LYS A 770 -15.94 19.84 -25.19
CA LYS A 770 -16.53 20.59 -26.31
C LYS A 770 -16.86 19.67 -27.48
N SER A 771 -15.96 18.74 -27.79
CA SER A 771 -16.20 17.74 -28.84
C SER A 771 -15.74 16.35 -28.41
N ILE A 772 -16.39 15.32 -28.94
CA ILE A 772 -15.96 13.92 -28.88
C ILE A 772 -15.85 13.43 -30.32
N GLU A 773 -14.60 13.13 -30.74
CA GLU A 773 -14.29 12.90 -32.14
C GLU A 773 -14.32 11.43 -32.57
N GLY A 774 -14.45 10.51 -31.60
CA GLY A 774 -14.48 9.07 -31.86
C GLY A 774 -13.93 8.27 -30.67
N PHE A 775 -13.94 6.96 -30.84
CA PHE A 775 -13.41 6.02 -29.86
C PHE A 775 -11.97 5.68 -30.17
N VAL A 776 -11.18 5.43 -29.12
CA VAL A 776 -9.84 4.90 -29.26
C VAL A 776 -9.94 3.39 -29.40
N GLU A 777 -9.94 2.89 -30.64
CA GLU A 777 -10.21 1.48 -30.96
C GLU A 777 -9.27 0.52 -30.24
N GLU A 778 -7.98 0.83 -30.16
CA GLU A 778 -6.96 0.01 -29.49
C GLU A 778 -7.19 -0.17 -27.98
N LEU A 779 -7.86 0.78 -27.33
CA LEU A 779 -8.10 0.78 -25.89
C LEU A 779 -9.50 0.27 -25.49
N ASN A 780 -10.44 0.19 -26.42
CA ASN A 780 -11.81 -0.26 -26.12
C ASN A 780 -11.99 -1.79 -26.24
N ASN A 781 -11.03 -2.53 -26.78
CA ASN A 781 -11.07 -3.99 -26.96
C ASN A 781 -12.41 -4.50 -27.55
N LEU A 782 -12.92 -3.79 -28.58
CA LEU A 782 -14.18 -4.10 -29.21
C LEU A 782 -14.02 -5.27 -30.19
N LYS A 783 -14.91 -6.26 -30.12
CA LYS A 783 -15.04 -7.36 -31.07
C LYS A 783 -16.46 -7.42 -31.57
N VAL A 784 -16.64 -7.64 -32.85
CA VAL A 784 -17.96 -7.91 -33.41
C VAL A 784 -18.25 -9.40 -33.23
N GLU A 785 -19.32 -9.72 -32.52
CA GLU A 785 -19.71 -11.08 -32.18
C GLU A 785 -21.21 -11.28 -32.46
N LEU A 786 -21.58 -12.49 -32.81
CA LEU A 786 -22.98 -12.88 -32.91
C LEU A 786 -23.53 -13.12 -31.50
N CYS A 787 -24.63 -12.47 -31.15
CA CYS A 787 -25.22 -12.51 -29.83
C CYS A 787 -26.67 -12.98 -29.89
N GLU A 788 -27.13 -13.66 -28.84
CA GLU A 788 -28.51 -14.12 -28.69
C GLU A 788 -29.09 -13.66 -27.36
N VAL A 789 -30.21 -12.92 -27.37
CA VAL A 789 -30.87 -12.44 -26.15
C VAL A 789 -31.31 -13.61 -25.27
N LYS A 790 -30.82 -13.73 -24.07
CA LYS A 790 -31.20 -14.71 -23.04
C LYS A 790 -32.22 -14.16 -22.04
N PHE A 791 -32.15 -12.86 -21.78
CA PHE A 791 -33.05 -12.18 -20.86
C PHE A 791 -33.18 -10.71 -21.26
N TYR A 792 -34.42 -10.19 -21.22
CA TYR A 792 -34.68 -8.75 -21.43
C TYR A 792 -35.80 -8.25 -20.51
N ASN A 793 -35.47 -7.20 -19.74
CA ASN A 793 -36.44 -6.49 -18.90
C ASN A 793 -36.92 -5.22 -19.62
N SER A 794 -38.05 -5.27 -20.26
CA SER A 794 -38.60 -4.17 -21.05
C SER A 794 -38.93 -2.91 -20.21
N LYS A 795 -39.31 -3.07 -18.93
CA LYS A 795 -39.61 -1.95 -18.03
C LYS A 795 -38.35 -1.15 -17.63
N LYS A 796 -37.24 -1.85 -17.42
CA LYS A 796 -35.96 -1.23 -17.02
C LYS A 796 -34.98 -1.04 -18.19
N GLY A 797 -35.31 -1.56 -19.35
CA GLY A 797 -34.57 -1.39 -20.59
C GLY A 797 -33.21 -2.07 -20.65
N TYR A 798 -32.94 -3.12 -19.85
CA TYR A 798 -31.69 -3.86 -19.90
C TYR A 798 -31.90 -5.36 -20.08
N GLY A 799 -30.85 -6.03 -20.54
CA GLY A 799 -30.86 -7.49 -20.73
C GLY A 799 -29.47 -8.10 -20.74
N PHE A 800 -29.46 -9.41 -20.95
CA PHE A 800 -28.26 -10.22 -21.13
C PHE A 800 -28.37 -11.03 -22.41
N ALA A 801 -27.28 -11.13 -23.15
CA ALA A 801 -27.21 -11.94 -24.36
C ALA A 801 -26.00 -12.89 -24.30
N ALA A 802 -26.16 -14.12 -24.79
CA ALA A 802 -25.05 -15.05 -24.96
C ALA A 802 -24.19 -14.62 -26.16
N ILE A 803 -22.87 -14.79 -26.04
CA ILE A 803 -21.89 -14.43 -27.06
C ILE A 803 -21.49 -15.68 -27.84
N GLY A 804 -21.86 -15.75 -29.11
CA GLY A 804 -21.54 -16.87 -30.00
C GLY A 804 -21.91 -18.24 -29.43
N ALA A 805 -21.08 -19.23 -29.65
CA ALA A 805 -21.23 -20.57 -29.07
C ALA A 805 -20.61 -20.70 -27.66
N THR A 806 -20.22 -19.61 -27.03
CA THR A 806 -19.59 -19.63 -25.72
C THR A 806 -20.61 -19.57 -24.58
N SER A 807 -20.22 -19.99 -23.37
CA SER A 807 -21.07 -19.85 -22.18
C SER A 807 -21.03 -18.44 -21.58
N ASN A 808 -20.38 -17.49 -22.24
CA ASN A 808 -20.24 -16.12 -21.74
C ASN A 808 -21.49 -15.29 -22.06
N GLU A 809 -21.92 -14.49 -21.10
CA GLU A 809 -23.06 -13.58 -21.26
C GLU A 809 -22.57 -12.13 -21.23
N ALA A 810 -23.12 -11.30 -22.11
CA ALA A 810 -22.87 -9.88 -22.17
C ALA A 810 -24.11 -9.09 -21.72
N PHE A 811 -23.90 -8.11 -20.88
CA PHE A 811 -24.92 -7.13 -20.50
C PHE A 811 -25.19 -6.17 -21.65
N PHE A 812 -26.47 -5.82 -21.88
CA PHE A 812 -26.83 -4.73 -22.76
C PHE A 812 -27.95 -3.86 -22.18
N HIS A 813 -27.98 -2.61 -22.60
CA HIS A 813 -29.10 -1.69 -22.41
C HIS A 813 -29.79 -1.49 -23.74
N LYS A 814 -31.11 -1.20 -23.75
CA LYS A 814 -31.89 -1.00 -24.98
C LYS A 814 -31.28 0.05 -25.93
N THR A 815 -30.56 1.03 -25.39
CA THR A 815 -29.87 2.06 -26.20
C THR A 815 -28.72 1.49 -27.05
N ALA A 816 -28.32 0.25 -26.86
CA ALA A 816 -27.38 -0.43 -27.74
C ALA A 816 -28.02 -0.82 -29.09
N PHE A 817 -29.33 -0.64 -29.22
CA PHE A 817 -30.09 -0.93 -30.41
C PHE A 817 -30.73 0.35 -30.97
N PRO A 818 -31.02 0.42 -32.28
CA PRO A 818 -31.82 1.50 -32.87
C PRO A 818 -33.19 1.60 -32.22
N TYR A 819 -33.73 2.82 -32.08
CA TYR A 819 -35.00 3.09 -31.40
C TYR A 819 -36.21 2.29 -31.96
N ASN A 820 -36.25 2.13 -33.28
CA ASN A 820 -37.26 1.32 -33.95
C ASN A 820 -37.19 -0.19 -33.66
N PHE A 821 -36.16 -0.61 -32.94
CA PHE A 821 -35.92 -2.02 -32.59
C PHE A 821 -36.32 -2.40 -31.18
N TYR A 822 -36.68 -1.46 -30.32
CA TYR A 822 -36.95 -1.69 -28.89
C TYR A 822 -38.13 -2.65 -28.67
N GLU A 823 -39.12 -2.63 -29.56
CA GLU A 823 -40.31 -3.50 -29.50
C GLU A 823 -40.00 -4.96 -29.91
N HIS A 824 -38.93 -5.17 -30.65
CA HIS A 824 -38.48 -6.50 -31.12
C HIS A 824 -37.52 -7.20 -30.17
N LEU A 825 -37.03 -6.50 -29.12
CA LEU A 825 -36.14 -7.10 -28.15
C LEU A 825 -36.88 -8.12 -27.28
N LYS A 826 -36.63 -9.42 -27.56
CA LYS A 826 -37.20 -10.56 -26.83
C LYS A 826 -36.17 -11.70 -26.76
N GLU A 827 -36.39 -12.61 -25.83
CA GLU A 827 -35.54 -13.82 -25.69
C GLU A 827 -35.51 -14.60 -27.02
N GLY A 828 -34.31 -15.09 -27.38
CA GLY A 828 -34.06 -15.83 -28.63
C GLY A 828 -33.72 -14.92 -29.82
N LEU A 829 -33.80 -13.58 -29.73
CA LEU A 829 -33.39 -12.69 -30.81
C LEU A 829 -31.87 -12.79 -31.03
N GLN A 830 -31.47 -13.09 -32.27
CA GLN A 830 -30.05 -13.11 -32.67
C GLN A 830 -29.69 -11.83 -33.41
N PHE A 831 -28.50 -11.32 -33.13
CA PHE A 831 -27.99 -10.07 -33.69
C PHE A 831 -26.47 -10.01 -33.61
N GLU A 832 -25.84 -9.29 -34.52
CA GLU A 832 -24.42 -8.97 -34.44
C GLU A 832 -24.21 -7.70 -33.62
N ALA A 833 -23.21 -7.70 -32.75
CA ALA A 833 -22.93 -6.57 -31.88
C ALA A 833 -21.45 -6.40 -31.59
N GLU A 834 -21.08 -5.16 -31.37
CA GLU A 834 -19.78 -4.82 -30.75
C GLU A 834 -19.81 -5.19 -29.27
N VAL A 835 -19.02 -6.18 -28.91
CA VAL A 835 -18.87 -6.68 -27.54
C VAL A 835 -17.51 -6.29 -27.01
N ARG A 836 -17.46 -5.79 -25.78
CA ARG A 836 -16.22 -5.51 -25.08
C ARG A 836 -16.12 -6.28 -23.77
N LEU A 837 -14.88 -6.61 -23.38
CA LEU A 837 -14.57 -7.13 -22.06
C LEU A 837 -14.24 -5.95 -21.15
N LYS A 838 -15.03 -5.72 -20.11
CA LYS A 838 -14.75 -4.71 -19.11
C LYS A 838 -13.60 -5.11 -18.20
N LYS A 839 -13.00 -4.14 -17.49
CA LYS A 839 -11.94 -4.35 -16.50
C LYS A 839 -12.38 -5.29 -15.35
N ASP A 840 -13.66 -5.37 -15.05
CA ASP A 840 -14.26 -6.29 -14.06
C ASP A 840 -14.45 -7.73 -14.56
N GLY A 841 -14.00 -8.02 -15.79
CA GLY A 841 -14.10 -9.35 -16.40
C GLY A 841 -15.48 -9.67 -17.01
N LYS A 842 -16.42 -8.72 -17.02
CA LYS A 842 -17.76 -8.90 -17.60
C LYS A 842 -17.80 -8.38 -19.02
N TYR A 843 -18.61 -9.05 -19.86
CA TYR A 843 -18.85 -8.61 -21.22
C TYR A 843 -20.02 -7.61 -21.29
N GLN A 844 -19.89 -6.63 -22.15
CA GLN A 844 -20.92 -5.64 -22.42
C GLN A 844 -21.10 -5.47 -23.94
N ILE A 845 -22.34 -5.47 -24.39
CA ILE A 845 -22.72 -5.09 -25.76
C ILE A 845 -22.78 -3.56 -25.80
N ARG A 846 -22.01 -2.99 -26.70
CA ARG A 846 -21.94 -1.54 -26.89
C ARG A 846 -22.98 -1.05 -27.88
N ARG A 847 -23.05 -1.67 -29.06
CA ARG A 847 -24.12 -1.42 -30.06
C ARG A 847 -24.35 -2.66 -30.91
N SER A 848 -25.55 -2.79 -31.44
CA SER A 848 -25.84 -3.78 -32.50
C SER A 848 -25.32 -3.25 -33.83
N THR A 849 -24.66 -4.12 -34.61
CA THR A 849 -24.08 -3.80 -35.92
C THR A 849 -24.88 -4.42 -37.05
N GLY A 850 -25.67 -5.44 -36.77
CA GLY A 850 -26.51 -6.13 -37.73
C GLY A 850 -27.53 -7.02 -37.05
N LEU A 851 -28.59 -7.33 -37.76
CA LEU A 851 -29.64 -8.26 -37.35
C LEU A 851 -29.55 -9.44 -38.28
N SER A 852 -29.41 -10.62 -37.76
CA SER A 852 -29.49 -11.88 -38.54
C SER A 852 -30.93 -12.35 -38.67
#